data_41d1a8116a1fa63d37386876ee259bd3
#
_entry.id   41d1a8116a1fa63d37386876ee259bd3
#
_cell.length_a   1.000
_cell.length_b   1.000
_cell.length_c   1.000
_cell.angle_alpha   90.00
_cell.angle_beta   90.00
_cell.angle_gamma   90.00
#
_symmetry.space_group_name_H-M   'P 1'
#
loop_
_entity.id
_entity.type
_entity.pdbx_description
1 polymer ?
#
loop_
_entity_poly.entity_id
_entity_poly.type
_entity_poly.pdbx_seq_one_letter_code
_entity_poly.pdbx_strand_id
1 'polypeptide(L)'
;MTRHHSHVTLNSEYGRIRAGNGSRLSLTRREFLQSGMVLLSGAVLPHFLADLGADGLAQQFTGKRIYIAPDDHTDLFWTADLPTYQQAFVDMLDYYLDLADRTQNEPPEFQSRWNCDGSYWVWVYEKNKSKADFERLIERIRSGHISMPLNALCVCLGGAPTEAVLRGMYYPGKLERRYKLRFPVAYSMENQTLPFGLGALWSGSGATFSWKGICECATQVPDSWDREHDIYWWVGADGSRILMKWNSMLTGNQGMGGYAEARYPEQVVNYVDSDEAFKARYPYQVIGAFGHGWDDLQTQTDQFVTAAKNLSNQNFKVIVSNEIDFAQDFEKTYGDDIPSLSVSFGNEWDLDCASMAEVSARLKRAVEKLRTAESLAALVSLKQNDFMRGREEARDLAWMNMGLFWEHNWQGAPWENHVQNSIAWHRRIIGEIEEYVNALHNDAIRSLGGMIQKSGSNERFFVFNPLNWTRADYADYAYDGAGPVHVVSVEDDEETPSQFVMKEGRRWLRILAKDVPSVGYKVFEIRAGAGRSFPNEISVGGGEIENRYYRVTVDERGAVTGWVDKTRGDRQLAAEVNGRFINDLGPGAGNLQVESEGPVSTTLLASADSPLAHTSRITLFQDVDRIEIQNDITQNFNATSAWGFGFAIQSPDVHHEEVGAILRARLTTDGGHYSPRNARYDWLTLNHFVDVNQNDEFGVTLSNADCYFMKVGNSTVGELDTGTPRISVLVGGTDLNGGGARGDQGGEDHFLQRFALKAHAGYDPVSAMKFALEHQNPLAAGRVNGGDDYPEGSYSLLALDNPNVLLWSLKPADDGLEAGVVVRLWNVSAEKGSLSLSFDGGIAEALSLTHIETPTGIAMVRDDKLTDLINRQQIKTYAIFSARLPYRPDTSGLEFATATPSAGAVTPTSTGEAATATPASTRATETPSPSSTPGGEPEQEGKGCLFGLLYVLGLLKS
;
A
#
# COMPACT_ATOMS: atom_id res chain seq x y z
N MET A 1 -34.05 0.54 40.82
CA MET A 1 -33.68 1.79 40.14
C MET A 1 -34.06 1.62 38.71
N THR A 2 -35.05 2.32 38.26
CA THR A 2 -35.76 2.19 37.01
C THR A 2 -34.90 2.74 35.86
N ARG A 3 -34.57 1.94 34.88
CA ARG A 3 -33.96 2.38 33.63
C ARG A 3 -35.01 3.06 32.76
N HIS A 4 -34.83 4.35 32.47
CA HIS A 4 -35.59 5.04 31.46
C HIS A 4 -35.08 4.66 30.06
N HIS A 5 -35.91 3.94 29.31
CA HIS A 5 -35.72 3.80 27.86
C HIS A 5 -36.24 5.09 27.18
N SER A 6 -35.35 5.88 26.61
CA SER A 6 -35.72 6.97 25.75
C SER A 6 -36.07 6.43 24.36
N HIS A 7 -37.37 6.42 24.04
CA HIS A 7 -37.84 6.18 22.67
C HIS A 7 -37.58 7.43 21.82
N VAL A 8 -36.79 7.31 20.79
CA VAL A 8 -36.65 8.34 19.77
C VAL A 8 -37.72 8.09 18.70
N THR A 9 -38.71 8.99 18.65
CA THR A 9 -39.72 8.97 17.62
C THR A 9 -39.17 9.69 16.38
N LEU A 10 -38.90 8.95 15.32
CA LEU A 10 -38.53 9.53 14.04
C LEU A 10 -39.72 10.26 13.42
N ASN A 11 -39.52 11.54 13.12
CA ASN A 11 -40.55 12.39 12.52
C ASN A 11 -40.71 12.13 11.02
N SER A 12 -41.85 12.39 10.51
CA SER A 12 -42.73 11.85 9.51
C SER A 12 -42.38 12.05 8.03
N GLU A 13 -41.11 12.07 7.58
CA GLU A 13 -40.84 12.11 6.14
C GLU A 13 -40.19 10.87 5.53
N TYR A 14 -39.60 10.04 6.34
CA TYR A 14 -38.99 8.79 5.87
C TYR A 14 -39.43 7.62 6.75
N GLY A 15 -40.08 6.64 6.15
CA GLY A 15 -40.26 5.32 6.75
C GLY A 15 -41.68 4.95 7.19
N ARG A 16 -42.68 5.15 6.34
CA ARG A 16 -44.00 4.50 6.50
C ARG A 16 -44.24 3.52 5.37
N ILE A 17 -44.06 2.23 5.68
CA ILE A 17 -44.49 1.15 4.80
C ILE A 17 -45.97 0.82 5.16
N ARG A 18 -46.88 0.83 4.19
CA ARG A 18 -48.26 0.36 4.36
C ARG A 18 -48.36 -1.10 3.96
N ALA A 19 -48.59 -1.97 4.92
CA ALA A 19 -49.08 -3.31 4.62
C ALA A 19 -50.57 -3.28 4.17
N GLY A 20 -50.94 -4.20 3.29
CA GLY A 20 -52.22 -4.21 2.59
C GLY A 20 -53.51 -4.34 3.40
N ASN A 21 -53.50 -4.20 4.74
CA ASN A 21 -54.71 -4.28 5.59
C ASN A 21 -54.75 -3.17 6.66
N GLY A 22 -54.16 -2.01 6.40
CA GLY A 22 -54.45 -0.81 7.20
C GLY A 22 -53.82 -0.72 8.60
N SER A 23 -53.02 -1.63 9.01
CA SER A 23 -52.31 -1.59 10.28
C SER A 23 -50.96 -0.84 10.14
N ARG A 24 -50.68 0.04 11.08
CA ARG A 24 -49.39 0.76 11.17
C ARG A 24 -48.42 -0.07 12.02
N LEU A 25 -47.27 -0.46 11.46
CA LEU A 25 -46.17 -1.03 12.17
C LEU A 25 -45.16 0.07 12.48
N SER A 26 -44.75 0.20 13.73
CA SER A 26 -43.61 1.03 14.14
C SER A 26 -42.43 0.11 14.39
N LEU A 27 -41.41 0.28 13.61
CA LEU A 27 -40.15 -0.47 13.79
C LEU A 27 -39.19 0.31 14.68
N THR A 28 -38.43 -0.37 15.53
CA THR A 28 -37.31 0.23 16.26
C THR A 28 -36.15 0.50 15.29
N ARG A 29 -35.20 1.37 15.66
CA ARG A 29 -34.01 1.66 14.84
C ARG A 29 -33.25 0.38 14.50
N ARG A 30 -33.23 -0.61 15.41
CA ARG A 30 -32.59 -1.91 15.22
C ARG A 30 -33.30 -2.75 14.16
N GLU A 31 -34.62 -2.79 14.19
CA GLU A 31 -35.44 -3.52 13.21
C GLU A 31 -35.38 -2.85 11.83
N PHE A 32 -35.26 -1.51 11.77
CA PHE A 32 -35.05 -0.77 10.52
C PHE A 32 -33.65 -1.04 9.93
N LEU A 33 -32.61 -1.07 10.74
CA LEU A 33 -31.25 -1.39 10.30
C LEU A 33 -31.11 -2.87 9.90
N GLN A 34 -31.77 -3.78 10.60
CA GLN A 34 -31.82 -5.20 10.20
C GLN A 34 -32.60 -5.39 8.90
N SER A 35 -33.71 -4.68 8.73
CA SER A 35 -34.46 -4.70 7.48
C SER A 35 -33.72 -3.98 6.34
N GLY A 36 -32.98 -2.92 6.63
CA GLY A 36 -32.10 -2.23 5.68
C GLY A 36 -30.87 -3.04 5.30
N MET A 37 -30.25 -3.74 6.27
CA MET A 37 -29.13 -4.67 5.99
C MET A 37 -29.57 -5.87 5.15
N VAL A 38 -30.76 -6.42 5.41
CA VAL A 38 -31.30 -7.52 4.59
C VAL A 38 -31.57 -7.04 3.15
N LEU A 39 -31.93 -5.78 2.94
CA LEU A 39 -32.10 -5.21 1.60
C LEU A 39 -30.76 -4.82 0.93
N LEU A 40 -29.71 -4.47 1.71
CA LEU A 40 -28.37 -4.15 1.20
C LEU A 40 -27.48 -5.39 1.05
N SER A 41 -27.70 -6.42 1.87
CA SER A 41 -27.00 -7.70 1.77
C SER A 41 -27.71 -8.72 0.87
N GLY A 42 -28.96 -8.45 0.48
CA GLY A 42 -29.80 -9.35 -0.33
C GLY A 42 -29.35 -9.54 -1.78
N ALA A 43 -28.36 -8.81 -2.23
CA ALA A 43 -28.02 -8.81 -3.63
C ALA A 43 -26.75 -9.57 -4.02
N VAL A 44 -26.00 -10.24 -3.18
CA VAL A 44 -24.95 -11.21 -3.62
C VAL A 44 -24.22 -11.87 -2.41
N LEU A 45 -24.96 -12.28 -1.42
CA LEU A 45 -24.48 -13.44 -0.66
C LEU A 45 -25.12 -14.66 -1.36
N PRO A 46 -24.36 -15.68 -1.72
CA PRO A 46 -24.98 -16.92 -2.21
C PRO A 46 -25.96 -17.42 -1.16
N HIS A 47 -27.09 -17.96 -1.59
CA HIS A 47 -28.15 -18.59 -0.78
C HIS A 47 -27.66 -19.70 0.19
N PHE A 48 -26.36 -19.81 0.39
CA PHE A 48 -25.67 -20.85 1.12
C PHE A 48 -25.70 -20.74 2.65
N LEU A 49 -25.89 -19.52 3.20
CA LEU A 49 -25.92 -19.35 4.66
C LEU A 49 -27.33 -19.30 5.23
N ALA A 50 -28.37 -19.19 4.38
CA ALA A 50 -29.75 -19.19 4.84
C ALA A 50 -30.26 -20.59 5.27
N ASP A 51 -29.65 -21.67 4.78
CA ASP A 51 -30.02 -23.04 5.14
C ASP A 51 -29.12 -23.71 6.20
N LEU A 52 -27.95 -23.13 6.49
CA LEU A 52 -27.17 -23.54 7.66
C LEU A 52 -27.71 -22.76 8.84
N GLY A 53 -28.55 -23.38 9.63
CA GLY A 53 -29.26 -22.79 10.77
C GLY A 53 -28.41 -22.14 11.88
N ALA A 54 -27.44 -21.28 11.51
CA ALA A 54 -26.70 -20.44 12.45
C ALA A 54 -27.64 -19.48 13.21
N ASP A 55 -28.70 -18.98 12.56
CA ASP A 55 -29.71 -18.13 13.22
C ASP A 55 -30.55 -18.89 14.26
N GLY A 56 -30.76 -20.18 14.10
CA GLY A 56 -31.45 -21.03 15.06
C GLY A 56 -30.57 -21.47 16.26
N LEU A 57 -29.25 -21.57 16.04
CA LEU A 57 -28.32 -22.04 17.05
C LEU A 57 -27.80 -20.91 17.96
N ALA A 58 -27.58 -19.72 17.42
CA ALA A 58 -27.06 -18.57 18.18
C ALA A 58 -28.08 -18.01 19.19
N GLN A 59 -29.40 -18.11 18.93
CA GLN A 59 -30.44 -17.59 19.84
C GLN A 59 -30.76 -18.50 21.04
N GLN A 60 -30.34 -19.77 21.06
CA GLN A 60 -30.66 -20.73 22.12
C GLN A 60 -29.47 -21.08 23.04
N PHE A 61 -28.23 -20.75 22.64
CA PHE A 61 -27.06 -21.09 23.44
C PHE A 61 -26.52 -19.89 24.20
N THR A 62 -26.55 -19.93 25.52
CA THR A 62 -26.11 -18.82 26.40
C THR A 62 -24.68 -19.00 26.91
N GLY A 63 -24.00 -20.09 26.57
CA GLY A 63 -22.61 -20.38 26.93
C GLY A 63 -21.61 -19.77 25.97
N LYS A 64 -20.32 -20.04 26.18
CA LYS A 64 -19.25 -19.62 25.31
C LYS A 64 -19.27 -20.37 23.99
N ARG A 65 -19.10 -19.65 22.86
CA ARG A 65 -18.88 -20.21 21.54
C ARG A 65 -17.39 -20.06 21.20
N ILE A 66 -16.72 -21.18 21.02
CA ILE A 66 -15.27 -21.26 20.79
C ILE A 66 -15.04 -21.78 19.38
N TYR A 67 -14.53 -20.93 18.53
CA TYR A 67 -14.17 -21.19 17.14
C TYR A 67 -12.71 -21.58 17.07
N ILE A 68 -12.42 -22.80 16.64
CA ILE A 68 -11.05 -23.31 16.45
C ILE A 68 -10.76 -23.45 14.95
N ALA A 69 -9.82 -22.69 14.44
CA ALA A 69 -9.52 -22.59 13.01
C ALA A 69 -8.15 -23.21 12.71
N PRO A 70 -8.09 -24.36 11.98
CA PRO A 70 -6.83 -24.92 11.53
C PRO A 70 -6.31 -24.19 10.32
N ASP A 71 -5.03 -23.89 10.33
CA ASP A 71 -4.24 -23.41 9.19
C ASP A 71 -2.82 -23.99 9.27
N ASP A 72 -1.96 -23.56 8.37
CA ASP A 72 -0.52 -23.82 8.43
C ASP A 72 0.21 -22.53 8.02
N HIS A 73 1.18 -22.13 8.83
CA HIS A 73 1.98 -20.95 8.57
C HIS A 73 3.07 -21.24 7.52
N THR A 74 3.15 -20.39 6.49
CA THR A 74 4.11 -20.56 5.40
C THR A 74 5.37 -19.74 5.63
N ASP A 75 6.50 -20.40 5.84
CA ASP A 75 7.82 -19.82 6.05
C ASP A 75 8.74 -20.08 4.86
N LEU A 76 8.55 -19.34 3.75
CA LEU A 76 9.41 -19.48 2.58
C LEU A 76 10.87 -19.18 2.91
N PHE A 77 11.77 -20.11 2.52
CA PHE A 77 13.20 -19.98 2.75
C PHE A 77 13.64 -19.94 4.23
N TRP A 78 12.71 -20.22 5.15
CA TRP A 78 13.03 -20.51 6.54
C TRP A 78 12.97 -22.02 6.79
N THR A 79 11.81 -22.62 6.64
CA THR A 79 11.61 -24.06 6.83
C THR A 79 11.99 -24.87 5.58
N ALA A 80 11.65 -24.35 4.38
CA ALA A 80 11.95 -25.03 3.11
C ALA A 80 12.05 -24.04 1.94
N ASP A 81 12.55 -24.55 0.81
CA ASP A 81 12.55 -23.82 -0.46
C ASP A 81 11.16 -23.81 -1.12
N LEU A 82 10.99 -22.94 -2.13
CA LEU A 82 9.74 -22.75 -2.84
C LEU A 82 9.15 -24.02 -3.46
N PRO A 83 9.92 -24.89 -4.19
CA PRO A 83 9.36 -26.11 -4.76
C PRO A 83 8.81 -27.09 -3.71
N THR A 84 9.45 -27.17 -2.55
CA THR A 84 9.01 -28.01 -1.45
C THR A 84 7.68 -27.51 -0.88
N TYR A 85 7.56 -26.19 -0.65
CA TYR A 85 6.28 -25.61 -0.22
C TYR A 85 5.19 -25.75 -1.26
N GLN A 86 5.47 -25.58 -2.56
CA GLN A 86 4.46 -25.77 -3.61
C GLN A 86 3.89 -27.19 -3.60
N GLN A 87 4.73 -28.20 -3.38
CA GLN A 87 4.24 -29.57 -3.22
C GLN A 87 3.43 -29.76 -1.93
N ALA A 88 3.88 -29.19 -0.82
CA ALA A 88 3.19 -29.25 0.46
C ALA A 88 1.78 -28.62 0.38
N PHE A 89 1.62 -27.50 -0.32
CA PHE A 89 0.30 -26.87 -0.53
C PHE A 89 -0.67 -27.81 -1.28
N VAL A 90 -0.18 -28.49 -2.31
CA VAL A 90 -1.00 -29.46 -3.04
C VAL A 90 -1.42 -30.63 -2.16
N ASP A 91 -0.48 -31.20 -1.41
CA ASP A 91 -0.71 -32.36 -0.55
C ASP A 91 -1.67 -32.05 0.61
N MET A 92 -1.53 -30.86 1.20
CA MET A 92 -2.42 -30.40 2.29
C MET A 92 -3.82 -30.12 1.77
N LEU A 93 -3.96 -29.44 0.62
CA LEU A 93 -5.28 -29.19 0.03
C LEU A 93 -5.98 -30.51 -0.35
N ASP A 94 -5.28 -31.48 -0.95
CA ASP A 94 -5.86 -32.81 -1.23
C ASP A 94 -6.37 -33.48 0.08
N TYR A 95 -5.56 -33.42 1.14
CA TYR A 95 -5.96 -34.02 2.44
C TYR A 95 -7.21 -33.37 3.01
N TYR A 96 -7.29 -32.04 3.03
CA TYR A 96 -8.42 -31.31 3.62
C TYR A 96 -9.67 -31.35 2.74
N LEU A 97 -9.54 -31.48 1.43
CA LEU A 97 -10.65 -31.78 0.53
C LEU A 97 -11.25 -33.14 0.86
N ASP A 98 -10.41 -34.17 1.07
CA ASP A 98 -10.84 -35.50 1.44
C ASP A 98 -11.45 -35.53 2.87
N LEU A 99 -10.89 -34.76 3.79
CA LEU A 99 -11.43 -34.68 5.16
C LEU A 99 -12.78 -33.94 5.18
N ALA A 100 -12.94 -32.90 4.37
CA ALA A 100 -14.23 -32.21 4.20
C ALA A 100 -15.29 -33.16 3.63
N ASP A 101 -14.94 -34.01 2.64
CA ASP A 101 -15.86 -35.02 2.08
C ASP A 101 -16.23 -36.08 3.13
N ARG A 102 -15.29 -36.51 3.97
CA ARG A 102 -15.57 -37.50 5.04
C ARG A 102 -16.47 -36.95 6.12
N THR A 103 -16.39 -35.66 6.43
CA THR A 103 -17.11 -35.02 7.52
C THR A 103 -18.37 -34.25 7.08
N GLN A 104 -18.71 -34.19 5.80
CA GLN A 104 -19.81 -33.39 5.25
C GLN A 104 -21.21 -33.76 5.83
N ASN A 105 -21.38 -34.96 6.36
CA ASN A 105 -22.63 -35.42 6.97
C ASN A 105 -22.67 -35.25 8.50
N GLU A 106 -21.61 -34.72 9.12
CA GLU A 106 -21.57 -34.35 10.52
C GLU A 106 -22.38 -33.06 10.75
N PRO A 107 -22.81 -32.76 11.98
CA PRO A 107 -23.31 -31.42 12.30
C PRO A 107 -22.33 -30.32 11.86
N PRO A 108 -22.80 -29.15 11.39
CA PRO A 108 -21.95 -28.11 10.79
C PRO A 108 -20.75 -27.71 11.66
N GLU A 109 -20.92 -27.67 12.97
CA GLU A 109 -19.88 -27.34 13.95
C GLU A 109 -18.75 -28.36 14.04
N PHE A 110 -18.98 -29.61 13.55
CA PHE A 110 -18.03 -30.73 13.57
C PHE A 110 -17.53 -31.11 12.18
N GLN A 111 -17.86 -30.33 11.15
CA GLN A 111 -17.31 -30.54 9.82
C GLN A 111 -15.90 -29.94 9.73
N SER A 112 -15.03 -30.61 8.97
CA SER A 112 -13.68 -30.12 8.73
C SER A 112 -13.70 -28.76 8.06
N ARG A 113 -12.83 -27.86 8.50
CA ARG A 113 -12.49 -26.60 7.85
C ARG A 113 -10.99 -26.52 7.68
N TRP A 114 -10.54 -25.75 6.73
CA TRP A 114 -9.13 -25.44 6.52
C TRP A 114 -8.98 -24.01 6.01
N ASN A 115 -7.97 -23.31 6.51
CA ASN A 115 -7.70 -21.93 6.17
C ASN A 115 -6.32 -21.86 5.48
N CYS A 116 -6.30 -21.44 4.21
CA CYS A 116 -5.05 -21.23 3.49
C CYS A 116 -4.35 -19.98 4.01
N ASP A 117 -3.06 -20.04 4.23
CA ASP A 117 -2.23 -18.90 4.65
C ASP A 117 -2.05 -17.84 3.55
N GLY A 118 -2.47 -18.14 2.34
CA GLY A 118 -2.44 -17.21 1.23
C GLY A 118 -3.17 -17.71 -0.01
N SER A 119 -3.52 -16.79 -0.90
CA SER A 119 -4.12 -17.10 -2.18
C SER A 119 -3.16 -17.84 -3.13
N TYR A 120 -1.86 -17.78 -2.86
CA TYR A 120 -0.83 -18.51 -3.59
C TYR A 120 -0.99 -20.04 -3.46
N TRP A 121 -1.51 -20.55 -2.35
CA TRP A 121 -1.85 -21.96 -2.20
C TRP A 121 -2.83 -22.42 -3.27
N VAL A 122 -3.88 -21.66 -3.47
CA VAL A 122 -4.92 -21.95 -4.48
C VAL A 122 -4.39 -21.76 -5.89
N TRP A 123 -3.52 -20.74 -6.10
CA TRP A 123 -2.82 -20.54 -7.37
C TRP A 123 -1.95 -21.74 -7.75
N VAL A 124 -1.15 -22.25 -6.81
CA VAL A 124 -0.30 -23.44 -7.01
C VAL A 124 -1.16 -24.66 -7.30
N TYR A 125 -2.25 -24.85 -6.57
CA TYR A 125 -3.18 -25.95 -6.79
C TYR A 125 -3.81 -25.89 -8.20
N GLU A 126 -4.29 -24.73 -8.65
CA GLU A 126 -4.84 -24.54 -10.00
C GLU A 126 -3.82 -24.89 -11.09
N LYS A 127 -2.54 -24.60 -10.89
CA LYS A 127 -1.47 -24.86 -11.87
C LYS A 127 -1.02 -26.33 -11.91
N ASN A 128 -1.19 -27.10 -10.82
CA ASN A 128 -0.64 -28.45 -10.68
C ASN A 128 -1.70 -29.55 -10.70
N LYS A 129 -2.98 -29.22 -10.63
CA LYS A 129 -4.07 -30.21 -10.56
C LYS A 129 -4.96 -30.17 -11.81
N SER A 130 -5.76 -31.21 -11.98
CA SER A 130 -6.72 -31.22 -13.05
C SER A 130 -7.83 -30.19 -12.88
N LYS A 131 -8.49 -29.82 -13.96
CA LYS A 131 -9.65 -28.92 -13.90
C LYS A 131 -10.75 -29.45 -12.95
N ALA A 132 -10.97 -30.76 -12.91
CA ALA A 132 -11.97 -31.37 -12.05
C ALA A 132 -11.60 -31.25 -10.56
N ASP A 133 -10.32 -31.45 -10.22
CA ASP A 133 -9.84 -31.28 -8.85
C ASP A 133 -9.95 -29.81 -8.42
N PHE A 134 -9.62 -28.87 -9.31
CA PHE A 134 -9.75 -27.45 -9.03
C PHE A 134 -11.22 -27.03 -8.87
N GLU A 135 -12.14 -27.54 -9.68
CA GLU A 135 -13.58 -27.31 -9.50
C GLU A 135 -14.08 -27.87 -8.17
N ARG A 136 -13.58 -29.03 -7.71
CA ARG A 136 -13.85 -29.57 -6.37
C ARG A 136 -13.37 -28.61 -5.28
N LEU A 137 -12.16 -28.06 -5.40
CA LEU A 137 -11.65 -27.05 -4.46
C LEU A 137 -12.56 -25.82 -4.43
N ILE A 138 -12.97 -25.30 -5.58
CA ILE A 138 -13.88 -24.15 -5.68
C ILE A 138 -15.21 -24.42 -4.97
N GLU A 139 -15.78 -25.61 -5.12
CA GLU A 139 -17.01 -26.00 -4.42
C GLU A 139 -16.79 -26.09 -2.89
N ARG A 140 -15.62 -26.52 -2.42
CA ARG A 140 -15.31 -26.53 -1.00
C ARG A 140 -15.01 -25.14 -0.44
N ILE A 141 -14.48 -24.22 -1.26
CA ILE A 141 -14.40 -22.78 -0.94
C ILE A 141 -15.82 -22.20 -0.83
N ARG A 142 -16.68 -22.48 -1.82
CA ARG A 142 -18.06 -22.00 -1.85
C ARG A 142 -18.86 -22.44 -0.61
N SER A 143 -18.67 -23.68 -0.19
CA SER A 143 -19.35 -24.24 0.97
C SER A 143 -18.69 -23.91 2.32
N GLY A 144 -17.61 -23.09 2.32
CA GLY A 144 -16.92 -22.66 3.54
C GLY A 144 -16.09 -23.73 4.22
N HIS A 145 -15.80 -24.88 3.55
CA HIS A 145 -14.91 -25.90 4.08
C HIS A 145 -13.44 -25.52 3.92
N ILE A 146 -13.12 -24.76 2.87
CA ILE A 146 -11.79 -24.18 2.63
C ILE A 146 -11.96 -22.67 2.59
N SER A 147 -11.11 -21.92 3.29
CA SER A 147 -11.02 -20.47 3.19
C SER A 147 -9.71 -20.06 2.52
N MET A 148 -9.71 -18.85 1.96
CA MET A 148 -8.56 -18.25 1.29
C MET A 148 -8.59 -16.74 1.53
N PRO A 149 -7.50 -16.11 1.98
CA PRO A 149 -7.43 -14.66 2.11
C PRO A 149 -7.17 -13.97 0.76
N LEU A 150 -7.30 -12.64 0.76
CA LEU A 150 -6.96 -11.81 -0.40
C LEU A 150 -5.45 -11.73 -0.65
N ASN A 151 -4.63 -11.78 0.39
CA ASN A 151 -3.17 -11.70 0.29
C ASN A 151 -2.57 -12.94 -0.40
N ALA A 152 -1.43 -12.75 -1.07
CA ALA A 152 -0.73 -13.83 -1.75
C ALA A 152 -0.21 -14.90 -0.76
N LEU A 153 0.48 -14.46 0.29
CA LEU A 153 0.95 -15.25 1.43
C LEU A 153 0.95 -14.38 2.68
N CYS A 154 1.57 -14.85 3.77
CA CYS A 154 1.95 -13.99 4.89
C CYS A 154 2.90 -12.89 4.40
N VAL A 155 2.54 -11.63 4.60
CA VAL A 155 3.21 -10.49 3.97
C VAL A 155 3.43 -9.34 4.96
N CYS A 156 4.58 -8.65 4.82
CA CYS A 156 4.91 -7.41 5.51
C CYS A 156 4.82 -6.25 4.51
N LEU A 157 3.79 -5.42 4.61
CA LEU A 157 3.41 -4.46 3.58
C LEU A 157 3.78 -3.00 3.91
N GLY A 158 4.56 -2.75 4.97
CA GLY A 158 4.83 -1.39 5.45
C GLY A 158 5.51 -0.46 4.44
N GLY A 159 6.38 -0.99 3.59
CA GLY A 159 7.03 -0.23 2.51
C GLY A 159 6.34 -0.36 1.16
N ALA A 160 5.34 -1.22 1.02
CA ALA A 160 4.78 -1.58 -0.27
C ALA A 160 4.10 -0.38 -0.97
N PRO A 161 4.36 -0.15 -2.28
CA PRO A 161 3.56 0.79 -3.06
C PRO A 161 2.09 0.36 -3.11
N THR A 162 1.18 1.31 -2.96
CA THR A 162 -0.27 1.08 -2.94
C THR A 162 -0.75 0.19 -4.08
N GLU A 163 -0.29 0.44 -5.31
CA GLU A 163 -0.71 -0.36 -6.46
C GLU A 163 -0.15 -1.77 -6.43
N ALA A 164 1.05 -2.00 -5.87
CA ALA A 164 1.60 -3.34 -5.69
C ALA A 164 0.76 -4.16 -4.70
N VAL A 165 0.34 -3.55 -3.58
CA VAL A 165 -0.59 -4.19 -2.61
C VAL A 165 -1.87 -4.63 -3.30
N LEU A 166 -2.48 -3.73 -4.07
CA LEU A 166 -3.74 -4.03 -4.77
C LEU A 166 -3.57 -5.11 -5.84
N ARG A 167 -2.51 -5.05 -6.65
CA ARG A 167 -2.24 -6.06 -7.71
C ARG A 167 -1.96 -7.42 -7.12
N GLY A 168 -1.27 -7.50 -5.97
CA GLY A 168 -1.03 -8.75 -5.26
C GLY A 168 -2.30 -9.50 -4.84
N MET A 169 -3.46 -8.82 -4.83
CA MET A 169 -4.78 -9.40 -4.53
C MET A 169 -5.64 -9.69 -5.78
N TYR A 170 -5.12 -9.52 -6.99
CA TYR A 170 -5.92 -9.67 -8.21
C TYR A 170 -6.31 -11.11 -8.54
N TYR A 171 -5.54 -12.09 -8.12
CA TYR A 171 -5.91 -13.50 -8.31
C TYR A 171 -7.21 -13.89 -7.58
N PRO A 172 -7.41 -13.54 -6.29
CA PRO A 172 -8.73 -13.66 -5.67
C PRO A 172 -9.84 -12.95 -6.46
N GLY A 173 -9.61 -11.72 -6.91
CA GLY A 173 -10.58 -10.97 -7.73
C GLY A 173 -10.96 -11.69 -9.02
N LYS A 174 -10.00 -12.33 -9.69
CA LYS A 174 -10.25 -13.17 -10.86
C LYS A 174 -11.13 -14.39 -10.52
N LEU A 175 -10.89 -15.03 -9.37
CA LEU A 175 -11.72 -16.13 -8.90
C LEU A 175 -13.13 -15.67 -8.51
N GLU A 176 -13.24 -14.49 -7.86
CA GLU A 176 -14.55 -13.90 -7.54
C GLU A 176 -15.40 -13.71 -8.79
N ARG A 177 -14.84 -13.12 -9.85
CA ARG A 177 -15.55 -12.88 -11.12
C ARG A 177 -15.88 -14.17 -11.83
N ARG A 178 -14.92 -15.10 -11.94
CA ARG A 178 -15.06 -16.37 -12.66
C ARG A 178 -16.08 -17.32 -12.01
N TYR A 179 -16.08 -17.39 -10.66
CA TYR A 179 -16.87 -18.38 -9.91
C TYR A 179 -18.01 -17.76 -9.09
N LYS A 180 -18.20 -16.44 -9.14
CA LYS A 180 -19.19 -15.72 -8.34
C LYS A 180 -18.99 -15.97 -6.82
N LEU A 181 -17.76 -15.79 -6.36
CA LEU A 181 -17.33 -15.90 -4.97
C LEU A 181 -17.07 -14.52 -4.35
N ARG A 182 -16.82 -14.50 -3.03
CA ARG A 182 -16.27 -13.36 -2.29
C ARG A 182 -15.26 -13.86 -1.27
N PHE A 183 -14.17 -13.10 -1.12
CA PHE A 183 -13.12 -13.38 -0.15
C PHE A 183 -13.04 -12.24 0.88
N PRO A 184 -13.70 -12.38 2.04
CA PRO A 184 -13.85 -11.28 2.99
C PRO A 184 -12.68 -11.12 3.97
N VAL A 185 -11.60 -11.89 3.82
CA VAL A 185 -10.45 -11.91 4.73
C VAL A 185 -9.21 -11.38 4.04
N ALA A 186 -8.47 -10.50 4.73
CA ALA A 186 -7.11 -10.11 4.38
C ALA A 186 -6.30 -10.00 5.66
N TYR A 187 -5.03 -10.45 5.67
CA TYR A 187 -4.20 -10.39 6.85
C TYR A 187 -2.71 -10.22 6.55
N SER A 188 -1.98 -9.84 7.58
CA SER A 188 -0.54 -9.79 7.66
C SER A 188 -0.14 -10.39 9.00
N MET A 189 0.74 -11.38 8.98
CA MET A 189 1.09 -12.19 10.14
C MET A 189 2.46 -11.86 10.70
N GLU A 190 2.77 -12.41 11.83
CA GLU A 190 4.01 -12.51 12.57
C GLU A 190 4.59 -11.20 13.11
N ASN A 191 4.83 -10.19 12.31
CA ASN A 191 5.39 -8.93 12.79
C ASN A 191 4.40 -8.16 13.68
N GLN A 192 4.92 -7.28 14.55
CA GLN A 192 4.10 -6.54 15.52
C GLN A 192 3.46 -5.27 14.94
N THR A 193 3.76 -4.91 13.69
CA THR A 193 3.36 -3.63 13.10
C THR A 193 2.31 -3.78 12.01
N LEU A 194 1.57 -2.71 11.74
CA LEU A 194 0.59 -2.60 10.67
C LEU A 194 0.57 -1.14 10.17
N PRO A 195 0.84 -0.91 8.89
CA PRO A 195 0.71 0.43 8.29
C PRO A 195 -0.77 0.82 8.14
N PHE A 196 -1.06 2.07 8.41
CA PHE A 196 -2.43 2.60 8.53
C PHE A 196 -3.28 2.43 7.26
N GLY A 197 -2.66 2.64 6.08
CA GLY A 197 -3.40 2.61 4.81
C GLY A 197 -4.00 1.24 4.46
N LEU A 198 -3.45 0.14 4.99
CA LEU A 198 -3.92 -1.21 4.67
C LEU A 198 -5.40 -1.43 5.00
N GLY A 199 -5.91 -0.86 6.09
CA GLY A 199 -7.31 -1.01 6.47
C GLY A 199 -8.28 -0.56 5.38
N ALA A 200 -8.01 0.61 4.76
CA ALA A 200 -8.81 1.13 3.64
C ALA A 200 -8.62 0.31 2.36
N LEU A 201 -7.39 -0.11 2.03
CA LEU A 201 -7.10 -0.91 0.84
C LEU A 201 -7.76 -2.29 0.90
N TRP A 202 -7.70 -2.95 2.04
CA TRP A 202 -8.35 -4.25 2.25
C TRP A 202 -9.87 -4.12 2.20
N SER A 203 -10.44 -3.12 2.91
CA SER A 203 -11.88 -2.85 2.86
C SER A 203 -12.36 -2.56 1.43
N GLY A 204 -11.65 -1.71 0.69
CA GLY A 204 -11.96 -1.41 -0.71
C GLY A 204 -11.76 -2.60 -1.66
N SER A 205 -10.98 -3.61 -1.26
CA SER A 205 -10.83 -4.87 -1.99
C SER A 205 -11.87 -5.93 -1.63
N GLY A 206 -12.71 -5.66 -0.62
CA GLY A 206 -13.80 -6.55 -0.21
C GLY A 206 -13.59 -7.24 1.12
N ALA A 207 -12.46 -7.02 1.81
CA ALA A 207 -12.26 -7.56 3.14
C ALA A 207 -13.18 -6.88 4.17
N THR A 208 -13.78 -7.67 5.03
CA THR A 208 -14.58 -7.21 6.19
C THR A 208 -13.94 -7.60 7.50
N PHE A 209 -12.99 -8.52 7.45
CA PHE A 209 -12.30 -9.10 8.58
C PHE A 209 -10.80 -9.23 8.33
N SER A 210 -10.03 -9.04 9.39
CA SER A 210 -8.61 -9.32 9.44
C SER A 210 -8.23 -9.93 10.78
N TRP A 211 -7.28 -10.85 10.79
CA TRP A 211 -6.66 -11.27 12.03
C TRP A 211 -5.13 -11.20 11.92
N LYS A 212 -4.49 -11.04 13.05
CA LYS A 212 -3.05 -10.93 13.18
C LYS A 212 -2.55 -11.81 14.31
N GLY A 213 -1.94 -12.91 13.95
CA GLY A 213 -1.14 -13.74 14.84
C GLY A 213 0.30 -13.24 14.76
N ILE A 214 0.95 -13.02 15.90
CA ILE A 214 2.30 -12.48 15.95
C ILE A 214 3.29 -13.53 16.43
N CYS A 215 4.53 -13.48 15.93
CA CYS A 215 5.63 -14.23 16.51
C CYS A 215 6.10 -13.53 17.79
N GLU A 216 6.13 -14.29 18.88
CA GLU A 216 6.74 -13.80 20.14
C GLU A 216 8.26 -13.90 20.14
N CYS A 217 8.84 -14.45 19.07
CA CYS A 217 10.23 -14.90 19.02
C CYS A 217 11.23 -13.80 18.66
N ALA A 218 10.82 -12.77 17.90
CA ALA A 218 11.74 -11.75 17.36
C ALA A 218 11.04 -10.42 17.15
N THR A 219 10.83 -9.64 18.20
CA THR A 219 10.28 -8.28 18.09
C THR A 219 11.19 -7.25 18.74
N GLN A 220 11.27 -6.07 18.11
CA GLN A 220 11.89 -4.87 18.68
C GLN A 220 10.83 -3.83 19.09
N VAL A 221 9.56 -4.11 18.89
CA VAL A 221 8.48 -3.23 19.32
C VAL A 221 8.43 -3.19 20.85
N PRO A 222 8.59 -2.01 21.48
CA PRO A 222 8.48 -1.90 22.94
C PRO A 222 7.09 -2.29 23.43
N ASP A 223 7.05 -2.98 24.57
CA ASP A 223 5.80 -3.38 25.22
C ASP A 223 4.80 -4.04 24.25
N SER A 224 5.31 -4.92 23.38
CA SER A 224 4.57 -5.56 22.29
C SER A 224 3.30 -6.29 22.74
N TRP A 225 3.22 -6.66 24.02
CA TRP A 225 2.08 -7.32 24.66
C TRP A 225 1.08 -6.38 25.32
N ASP A 226 1.42 -5.09 25.45
CA ASP A 226 0.54 -4.08 26.07
C ASP A 226 -0.40 -3.47 25.02
N ARG A 227 -1.10 -4.30 24.27
CA ARG A 227 -2.13 -3.84 23.35
C ARG A 227 -3.32 -3.32 24.11
N GLU A 228 -3.89 -2.22 23.63
CA GLU A 228 -5.08 -1.62 24.24
C GLU A 228 -6.30 -2.53 24.08
N HIS A 229 -6.44 -3.19 22.92
CA HIS A 229 -7.53 -4.08 22.57
C HIS A 229 -7.06 -5.25 21.71
N ASP A 230 -7.53 -6.46 21.98
CA ASP A 230 -7.28 -7.64 21.15
C ASP A 230 -8.24 -7.72 19.95
N ILE A 231 -9.39 -7.05 20.02
CA ILE A 231 -10.36 -6.98 18.92
C ILE A 231 -11.05 -5.61 18.87
N TYR A 232 -11.14 -5.01 17.68
CA TYR A 232 -11.66 -3.66 17.49
C TYR A 232 -12.02 -3.43 16.02
N TRP A 233 -12.77 -2.34 15.73
CA TRP A 233 -12.88 -1.80 14.39
C TRP A 233 -11.61 -1.02 14.02
N TRP A 234 -10.87 -1.49 13.03
CA TRP A 234 -9.77 -0.73 12.46
C TRP A 234 -10.31 0.17 11.37
N VAL A 235 -10.20 1.49 11.60
CA VAL A 235 -10.81 2.53 10.76
C VAL A 235 -9.73 3.19 9.91
N GLY A 236 -9.87 3.08 8.59
CA GLY A 236 -8.97 3.70 7.61
C GLY A 236 -9.16 5.21 7.50
N ALA A 237 -8.24 5.86 6.79
CA ALA A 237 -8.24 7.33 6.58
C ALA A 237 -9.52 7.84 5.90
N ASP A 238 -10.16 7.01 5.09
CA ASP A 238 -11.39 7.31 4.35
C ASP A 238 -12.68 7.05 5.16
N GLY A 239 -12.54 6.53 6.39
CA GLY A 239 -13.64 6.15 7.26
C GLY A 239 -14.19 4.75 7.00
N SER A 240 -13.65 3.99 6.06
CA SER A 240 -13.92 2.55 5.95
C SER A 240 -13.41 1.80 7.17
N ARG A 241 -13.96 0.63 7.46
CA ARG A 241 -13.55 -0.16 8.62
C ARG A 241 -13.55 -1.65 8.33
N ILE A 242 -12.68 -2.36 9.00
CA ILE A 242 -12.65 -3.83 9.05
C ILE A 242 -12.61 -4.28 10.51
N LEU A 243 -13.17 -5.46 10.79
CA LEU A 243 -13.03 -6.08 12.11
C LEU A 243 -11.62 -6.65 12.22
N MET A 244 -10.80 -6.09 13.12
CA MET A 244 -9.44 -6.54 13.39
C MET A 244 -9.41 -7.39 14.66
N LYS A 245 -8.89 -8.61 14.56
CA LYS A 245 -8.55 -9.46 15.68
C LYS A 245 -7.04 -9.67 15.74
N TRP A 246 -6.43 -9.38 16.87
CA TRP A 246 -5.08 -9.85 17.19
C TRP A 246 -5.17 -11.19 17.93
N ASN A 247 -4.04 -11.92 17.99
CA ASN A 247 -4.00 -13.09 18.85
C ASN A 247 -4.33 -12.70 20.29
N SER A 248 -5.24 -13.46 20.89
CA SER A 248 -5.75 -13.22 22.24
C SER A 248 -5.22 -14.23 23.26
N MET A 249 -4.70 -15.36 22.79
CA MET A 249 -4.12 -16.38 23.64
C MET A 249 -2.61 -16.18 23.75
N LEU A 250 -2.15 -16.04 24.98
CA LEU A 250 -0.76 -15.76 25.36
C LEU A 250 -0.34 -16.81 26.37
N THR A 251 0.18 -17.93 25.89
CA THR A 251 0.52 -19.05 26.78
C THR A 251 1.99 -19.05 27.20
N GLY A 252 2.76 -18.07 26.76
CA GLY A 252 4.20 -18.03 26.99
C GLY A 252 4.88 -19.26 26.40
N ASN A 253 5.79 -19.88 27.14
CA ASN A 253 6.61 -21.01 26.67
C ASN A 253 5.85 -22.35 26.49
N GLN A 254 4.53 -22.34 26.39
CA GLN A 254 3.73 -23.58 26.27
C GLN A 254 3.49 -24.04 24.84
N GLY A 255 4.02 -23.34 23.85
CA GLY A 255 3.93 -23.72 22.43
C GLY A 255 2.51 -23.56 21.85
N MET A 256 1.68 -22.72 22.46
CA MET A 256 0.36 -22.33 21.97
C MET A 256 0.20 -20.83 22.16
N GLY A 257 -0.36 -20.13 21.17
CA GLY A 257 -0.51 -18.67 21.17
C GLY A 257 0.13 -18.04 19.94
N GLY A 258 0.18 -16.72 19.88
CA GLY A 258 0.71 -16.00 18.72
C GLY A 258 -0.07 -16.32 17.46
N TYR A 259 0.60 -16.73 16.38
CA TYR A 259 -0.03 -17.17 15.13
C TYR A 259 -0.48 -18.64 15.16
N ALA A 260 -0.30 -19.35 16.27
CA ALA A 260 -0.73 -20.74 16.48
C ALA A 260 -1.55 -20.90 17.76
N GLU A 261 -2.62 -20.11 17.90
CA GLU A 261 -3.52 -20.12 19.08
C GLU A 261 -4.21 -21.49 19.30
N ALA A 262 -4.48 -22.21 18.22
CA ALA A 262 -5.13 -23.51 18.26
C ALA A 262 -4.17 -24.67 17.98
N ARG A 263 -2.86 -24.52 18.21
CA ARG A 263 -1.87 -25.60 18.01
C ARG A 263 -2.24 -26.90 18.71
N TYR A 264 -2.83 -26.80 19.89
CA TYR A 264 -3.39 -27.93 20.64
C TYR A 264 -4.89 -27.69 20.84
N PRO A 265 -5.74 -28.02 19.84
CA PRO A 265 -7.15 -27.65 19.87
C PRO A 265 -7.91 -28.21 21.07
N GLU A 266 -7.45 -29.35 21.61
CA GLU A 266 -8.01 -29.95 22.83
C GLU A 266 -7.71 -29.14 24.11
N GLN A 267 -6.71 -28.26 24.11
CA GLN A 267 -6.33 -27.42 25.25
C GLN A 267 -7.02 -26.05 25.25
N VAL A 268 -7.54 -25.61 24.10
CA VAL A 268 -8.14 -24.28 23.96
C VAL A 268 -9.27 -24.03 24.97
N VAL A 269 -10.16 -24.99 25.15
CA VAL A 269 -11.30 -24.86 26.09
C VAL A 269 -10.79 -24.70 27.53
N ASN A 270 -9.79 -25.48 27.91
CA ASN A 270 -9.22 -25.39 29.26
C ASN A 270 -8.53 -24.02 29.46
N TYR A 271 -7.81 -23.52 28.49
CA TYR A 271 -7.20 -22.20 28.55
C TYR A 271 -8.24 -21.09 28.71
N VAL A 272 -9.29 -21.11 27.90
CA VAL A 272 -10.40 -20.14 27.96
C VAL A 272 -11.15 -20.18 29.26
N ASP A 273 -11.24 -21.35 29.90
CA ASP A 273 -11.98 -21.55 31.14
C ASP A 273 -11.14 -21.30 32.41
N SER A 274 -9.83 -21.50 32.36
CA SER A 274 -8.96 -21.43 33.53
C SER A 274 -8.06 -20.20 33.60
N ASP A 275 -7.70 -19.58 32.46
CA ASP A 275 -6.75 -18.46 32.46
C ASP A 275 -7.43 -17.14 32.88
N GLU A 276 -7.09 -16.64 34.06
CA GLU A 276 -7.69 -15.43 34.60
C GLU A 276 -7.21 -14.15 33.88
N ALA A 277 -6.00 -14.14 33.34
CA ALA A 277 -5.48 -13.00 32.57
C ALA A 277 -6.23 -12.88 31.23
N PHE A 278 -6.45 -14.00 30.54
CA PHE A 278 -7.29 -14.05 29.35
C PHE A 278 -8.71 -13.54 29.65
N LYS A 279 -9.37 -14.07 30.71
CA LYS A 279 -10.74 -13.67 31.05
C LYS A 279 -10.85 -12.17 31.35
N ALA A 280 -9.84 -11.60 32.02
CA ALA A 280 -9.80 -10.18 32.35
C ALA A 280 -9.66 -9.31 31.09
N ARG A 281 -8.85 -9.74 30.09
CA ARG A 281 -8.57 -9.00 28.88
C ARG A 281 -9.62 -9.22 27.79
N TYR A 282 -10.19 -10.41 27.69
CA TYR A 282 -11.14 -10.83 26.65
C TYR A 282 -12.54 -11.16 27.27
N PRO A 283 -13.39 -10.15 27.50
CA PRO A 283 -14.65 -10.33 28.23
C PRO A 283 -15.81 -10.90 27.39
N TYR A 284 -15.53 -11.36 26.19
CA TYR A 284 -16.53 -11.79 25.21
C TYR A 284 -16.85 -13.28 25.33
N GLN A 285 -18.07 -13.66 24.89
CA GLN A 285 -18.52 -15.07 24.85
C GLN A 285 -18.29 -15.74 23.48
N VAL A 286 -17.93 -14.97 22.46
CA VAL A 286 -17.52 -15.45 21.13
C VAL A 286 -16.00 -15.38 21.07
N ILE A 287 -15.33 -16.51 20.97
CA ILE A 287 -13.89 -16.65 21.10
C ILE A 287 -13.35 -17.33 19.85
N GLY A 288 -12.34 -16.76 19.23
CA GLY A 288 -11.62 -17.34 18.10
C GLY A 288 -10.21 -17.75 18.54
N ALA A 289 -9.84 -18.99 18.31
CA ALA A 289 -8.49 -19.53 18.43
C ALA A 289 -8.04 -19.99 17.06
N PHE A 290 -7.10 -19.27 16.45
CA PHE A 290 -6.68 -19.47 15.07
C PHE A 290 -5.23 -19.93 15.01
N GLY A 291 -4.89 -20.69 13.94
CA GLY A 291 -3.55 -21.16 13.69
C GLY A 291 -3.23 -22.49 14.35
N HIS A 292 -2.74 -23.46 13.57
CA HIS A 292 -2.27 -24.75 14.03
C HIS A 292 -0.81 -24.99 13.67
N GLY A 293 -0.42 -24.77 12.41
CA GLY A 293 0.95 -24.92 11.95
C GLY A 293 1.87 -23.90 12.61
N TRP A 294 3.08 -24.34 12.97
CA TRP A 294 4.13 -23.49 13.49
C TRP A 294 5.42 -23.85 12.78
N ASP A 295 5.65 -23.23 11.61
CA ASP A 295 6.77 -23.51 10.70
C ASP A 295 6.79 -24.97 10.21
N ASP A 296 5.62 -25.62 10.17
CA ASP A 296 5.46 -27.01 9.78
C ASP A 296 5.23 -27.09 8.25
N LEU A 297 5.84 -28.06 7.57
CA LEU A 297 5.61 -28.30 6.14
C LEU A 297 4.34 -29.08 5.83
N GLN A 298 3.81 -29.78 6.83
CA GLN A 298 2.65 -30.65 6.64
C GLN A 298 1.82 -30.71 7.92
N THR A 299 0.69 -30.02 7.89
CA THR A 299 -0.23 -29.95 9.01
C THR A 299 -1.50 -30.73 8.72
N GLN A 300 -1.36 -32.02 8.39
CA GLN A 300 -2.49 -32.91 8.10
C GLN A 300 -3.04 -33.53 9.39
N THR A 301 -4.18 -33.01 9.89
CA THR A 301 -4.78 -33.45 11.15
C THR A 301 -6.31 -33.44 11.12
N ASP A 302 -6.96 -34.37 11.86
CA ASP A 302 -8.39 -34.38 12.16
C ASP A 302 -8.69 -33.99 13.63
N GLN A 303 -7.67 -33.58 14.37
CA GLN A 303 -7.79 -33.27 15.80
C GLN A 303 -8.82 -32.16 16.07
N PHE A 304 -8.98 -31.17 15.17
CA PHE A 304 -9.98 -30.10 15.32
C PHE A 304 -11.41 -30.65 15.35
N VAL A 305 -11.74 -31.56 14.46
CA VAL A 305 -13.04 -32.25 14.43
C VAL A 305 -13.23 -33.07 15.70
N THR A 306 -12.20 -33.79 16.12
CA THR A 306 -12.21 -34.61 17.34
C THR A 306 -12.36 -33.76 18.60
N ALA A 307 -11.61 -32.63 18.70
CA ALA A 307 -11.69 -31.70 19.81
C ALA A 307 -13.09 -31.06 19.89
N ALA A 308 -13.63 -30.58 18.78
CA ALA A 308 -14.95 -29.97 18.73
C ALA A 308 -16.04 -30.94 19.25
N LYS A 309 -16.01 -32.20 18.80
CA LYS A 309 -16.96 -33.24 19.30
C LYS A 309 -16.82 -33.54 20.77
N ASN A 310 -15.58 -33.68 21.25
CA ASN A 310 -15.33 -34.15 22.62
C ASN A 310 -15.49 -33.04 23.67
N LEU A 311 -15.26 -31.78 23.33
CA LEU A 311 -15.24 -30.67 24.27
C LEU A 311 -16.53 -29.85 24.29
N SER A 312 -17.38 -30.00 23.26
CA SER A 312 -18.70 -29.36 23.30
C SER A 312 -19.58 -29.90 24.42
N ASN A 313 -20.19 -29.01 25.18
CA ASN A 313 -21.08 -29.36 26.31
C ASN A 313 -22.09 -28.22 26.54
N GLN A 314 -22.81 -28.27 27.68
CA GLN A 314 -23.82 -27.25 27.99
C GLN A 314 -23.26 -25.83 28.23
N ASN A 315 -21.97 -25.69 28.54
CA ASN A 315 -21.30 -24.42 28.83
C ASN A 315 -20.46 -23.92 27.64
N PHE A 316 -19.97 -24.82 26.79
CA PHE A 316 -19.08 -24.55 25.70
C PHE A 316 -19.59 -25.18 24.41
N LYS A 317 -19.77 -24.41 23.39
CA LYS A 317 -19.94 -24.86 22.00
C LYS A 317 -18.63 -24.68 21.25
N VAL A 318 -17.95 -25.77 20.94
CA VAL A 318 -16.69 -25.74 20.18
C VAL A 318 -17.01 -26.02 18.71
N ILE A 319 -16.52 -25.18 17.85
CA ILE A 319 -16.87 -25.13 16.41
C ILE A 319 -15.58 -25.16 15.60
N VAL A 320 -15.47 -26.08 14.65
CA VAL A 320 -14.39 -26.06 13.65
C VAL A 320 -14.66 -24.92 12.68
N SER A 321 -13.73 -23.96 12.56
CA SER A 321 -13.96 -22.67 11.96
C SER A 321 -13.20 -22.47 10.64
N ASN A 322 -13.80 -21.67 9.76
CA ASN A 322 -13.15 -21.07 8.61
C ASN A 322 -12.77 -19.60 8.85
N GLU A 323 -12.64 -19.18 10.11
CA GLU A 323 -12.36 -17.81 10.55
C GLU A 323 -13.50 -16.81 10.26
N ILE A 324 -14.12 -16.92 9.09
CA ILE A 324 -15.19 -16.03 8.62
C ILE A 324 -16.44 -16.18 9.51
N ASP A 325 -16.80 -17.40 9.87
CA ASP A 325 -17.95 -17.70 10.71
C ASP A 325 -17.79 -17.14 12.13
N PHE A 326 -16.56 -17.16 12.68
CA PHE A 326 -16.24 -16.44 13.92
C PHE A 326 -16.48 -14.93 13.76
N ALA A 327 -15.92 -14.33 12.70
CA ALA A 327 -16.00 -12.89 12.49
C ALA A 327 -17.47 -12.44 12.37
N GLN A 328 -18.29 -13.19 11.65
CA GLN A 328 -19.72 -12.92 11.49
C GLN A 328 -20.49 -13.03 12.81
N ASP A 329 -20.23 -14.08 13.60
CA ASP A 329 -20.86 -14.23 14.91
C ASP A 329 -20.41 -13.15 15.88
N PHE A 330 -19.13 -12.81 15.88
CA PHE A 330 -18.58 -11.77 16.74
C PHE A 330 -19.17 -10.38 16.40
N GLU A 331 -19.17 -10.02 15.12
CA GLU A 331 -19.75 -8.76 14.65
C GLU A 331 -21.24 -8.66 14.98
N LYS A 332 -22.00 -9.73 14.72
CA LYS A 332 -23.43 -9.80 15.05
C LYS A 332 -23.69 -9.64 16.55
N THR A 333 -22.80 -10.18 17.40
CA THR A 333 -23.00 -10.20 18.85
C THR A 333 -22.51 -8.92 19.52
N TYR A 334 -21.39 -8.37 19.07
CA TYR A 334 -20.64 -7.30 19.76
C TYR A 334 -20.28 -6.10 18.87
N GLY A 335 -20.55 -6.14 17.56
CA GLY A 335 -20.08 -5.12 16.61
C GLY A 335 -20.46 -3.68 16.95
N ASP A 336 -21.57 -3.47 17.68
CA ASP A 336 -22.00 -2.14 18.13
C ASP A 336 -21.28 -1.69 19.43
N ASP A 337 -20.63 -2.60 20.15
CA ASP A 337 -20.10 -2.39 21.50
C ASP A 337 -18.56 -2.40 21.57
N ILE A 338 -17.87 -2.74 20.47
CA ILE A 338 -16.41 -2.79 20.44
C ILE A 338 -15.79 -1.43 20.10
N PRO A 339 -14.55 -1.17 20.59
CA PRO A 339 -13.85 0.07 20.30
C PRO A 339 -13.48 0.21 18.82
N SER A 340 -13.11 1.43 18.42
CA SER A 340 -12.60 1.74 17.09
C SER A 340 -11.23 2.40 17.23
N LEU A 341 -10.24 1.91 16.46
CA LEU A 341 -8.90 2.49 16.37
C LEU A 341 -8.63 2.97 14.95
N SER A 342 -7.95 4.10 14.84
CA SER A 342 -7.53 4.71 13.57
C SER A 342 -6.06 5.11 13.71
N VAL A 343 -5.17 4.12 13.58
CA VAL A 343 -3.75 4.26 13.93
C VAL A 343 -2.85 3.46 12.99
N SER A 344 -1.59 3.94 12.84
CA SER A 344 -0.44 3.18 12.35
C SER A 344 0.37 2.63 13.52
N PHE A 345 0.94 1.46 13.36
CA PHE A 345 1.86 0.85 14.32
C PHE A 345 3.33 0.93 13.86
N GLY A 346 3.62 1.67 12.78
CA GLY A 346 4.96 1.78 12.20
C GLY A 346 5.40 0.53 11.44
N ASN A 347 6.71 0.30 11.37
CA ASN A 347 7.32 -0.78 10.59
C ASN A 347 8.29 -1.61 11.43
N GLU A 348 8.31 -2.91 11.22
CA GLU A 348 9.23 -3.83 11.87
C GLU A 348 9.92 -4.73 10.83
N TRP A 349 9.41 -5.93 10.56
CA TRP A 349 9.97 -6.83 9.54
C TRP A 349 9.79 -6.30 8.11
N ASP A 350 8.89 -5.35 7.93
CA ASP A 350 8.76 -4.57 6.69
C ASP A 350 10.11 -3.98 6.22
N LEU A 351 11.02 -3.69 7.16
CA LEU A 351 12.33 -3.10 6.89
C LEU A 351 13.29 -4.07 6.19
N ASP A 352 13.02 -5.37 6.20
CA ASP A 352 13.90 -6.38 5.64
C ASP A 352 14.12 -6.23 4.13
N CYS A 353 13.16 -5.61 3.41
CA CYS A 353 13.34 -5.29 2.00
C CYS A 353 14.51 -4.31 1.73
N ALA A 354 14.97 -3.56 2.73
CA ALA A 354 16.16 -2.72 2.64
C ALA A 354 17.49 -3.49 2.63
N SER A 355 17.46 -4.80 2.89
CA SER A 355 18.64 -5.68 2.74
C SER A 355 18.95 -6.06 1.28
N MET A 356 18.08 -5.66 0.34
CA MET A 356 18.29 -5.69 -1.12
C MET A 356 17.68 -4.40 -1.72
N ALA A 357 18.22 -3.27 -1.31
CA ALA A 357 17.64 -1.95 -1.57
C ALA A 357 17.43 -1.66 -3.08
N GLU A 358 18.37 -2.06 -3.95
CA GLU A 358 18.23 -1.86 -5.39
C GLU A 358 17.16 -2.78 -6.01
N VAL A 359 17.08 -4.04 -5.59
CA VAL A 359 16.03 -4.97 -6.05
C VAL A 359 14.65 -4.46 -5.66
N SER A 360 14.52 -3.93 -4.44
CA SER A 360 13.29 -3.30 -3.95
C SER A 360 12.97 -2.02 -4.73
N ALA A 361 13.96 -1.15 -4.98
CA ALA A 361 13.80 0.06 -5.77
C ALA A 361 13.32 -0.24 -7.20
N ARG A 362 13.77 -1.33 -7.81
CA ARG A 362 13.31 -1.78 -9.14
C ARG A 362 11.82 -2.09 -9.14
N LEU A 363 11.27 -2.71 -8.08
CA LEU A 363 9.83 -2.92 -7.96
C LEU A 363 9.08 -1.58 -7.92
N LYS A 364 9.53 -0.63 -7.11
CA LYS A 364 8.90 0.69 -7.01
C LYS A 364 8.89 1.40 -8.37
N ARG A 365 10.02 1.39 -9.09
CA ARG A 365 10.13 1.93 -10.44
C ARG A 365 9.21 1.22 -11.45
N ALA A 366 9.09 -0.11 -11.36
CA ALA A 366 8.21 -0.88 -12.22
C ALA A 366 6.74 -0.53 -11.99
N VAL A 367 6.31 -0.36 -10.73
CA VAL A 367 4.94 0.04 -10.36
C VAL A 367 4.60 1.44 -10.90
N GLU A 368 5.51 2.42 -10.78
CA GLU A 368 5.28 3.75 -11.34
C GLU A 368 5.28 3.75 -12.88
N LYS A 369 6.19 2.99 -13.51
CA LYS A 369 6.20 2.82 -14.97
C LYS A 369 4.94 2.13 -15.48
N LEU A 370 4.35 1.21 -14.70
CA LEU A 370 3.10 0.53 -15.01
C LEU A 370 1.95 1.52 -15.21
N ARG A 371 1.87 2.60 -14.39
CA ARG A 371 0.89 3.68 -14.55
C ARG A 371 0.89 4.26 -15.97
N THR A 372 2.07 4.58 -16.47
CA THR A 372 2.25 5.09 -17.84
C THR A 372 1.93 4.02 -18.90
N ALA A 373 2.42 2.80 -18.69
CA ALA A 373 2.23 1.69 -19.63
C ALA A 373 0.76 1.33 -19.82
N GLU A 374 0.00 1.23 -18.72
CA GLU A 374 -1.42 0.90 -18.73
C GLU A 374 -2.27 2.04 -19.31
N SER A 375 -1.94 3.31 -19.00
CA SER A 375 -2.63 4.46 -19.59
C SER A 375 -2.45 4.53 -21.10
N LEU A 376 -1.23 4.28 -21.59
CA LEU A 376 -0.94 4.15 -23.02
C LEU A 376 -1.68 2.94 -23.64
N ALA A 377 -1.68 1.79 -22.95
CA ALA A 377 -2.39 0.60 -23.40
C ALA A 377 -3.91 0.83 -23.49
N ALA A 378 -4.48 1.63 -22.57
CA ALA A 378 -5.88 2.03 -22.66
C ALA A 378 -6.16 2.84 -23.94
N LEU A 379 -5.33 3.85 -24.25
CA LEU A 379 -5.46 4.58 -25.50
C LEU A 379 -5.40 3.66 -26.70
N VAL A 380 -4.38 2.83 -26.78
CA VAL A 380 -4.17 1.89 -27.90
C VAL A 380 -5.34 0.94 -28.05
N SER A 381 -5.83 0.36 -26.94
CA SER A 381 -6.92 -0.63 -26.94
C SER A 381 -8.25 -0.06 -27.43
N LEU A 382 -8.50 1.24 -27.26
CA LEU A 382 -9.70 1.90 -27.79
C LEU A 382 -9.79 1.88 -29.33
N LYS A 383 -8.67 1.68 -30.02
CA LYS A 383 -8.57 1.57 -31.48
C LYS A 383 -8.20 0.18 -31.94
N GLN A 384 -7.35 -0.50 -31.18
CA GLN A 384 -6.91 -1.87 -31.43
C GLN A 384 -7.41 -2.76 -30.27
N ASN A 385 -8.65 -3.24 -30.36
CA ASN A 385 -9.33 -3.91 -29.25
C ASN A 385 -8.64 -5.18 -28.76
N ASP A 386 -7.77 -5.79 -29.57
CA ASP A 386 -7.01 -7.01 -29.24
C ASP A 386 -5.57 -6.71 -28.76
N PHE A 387 -5.22 -5.47 -28.49
CA PHE A 387 -3.87 -5.09 -28.07
C PHE A 387 -3.37 -5.84 -26.83
N MET A 388 -4.27 -6.12 -25.89
CA MET A 388 -3.93 -6.85 -24.65
C MET A 388 -3.92 -8.38 -24.82
N ARG A 389 -4.43 -8.92 -25.95
CA ARG A 389 -4.51 -10.36 -26.16
C ARG A 389 -3.14 -11.03 -26.17
N GLY A 390 -3.04 -12.18 -25.46
CA GLY A 390 -1.82 -12.96 -25.32
C GLY A 390 -0.85 -12.46 -24.27
N ARG A 391 -1.24 -11.45 -23.47
CA ARG A 391 -0.45 -10.92 -22.35
C ARG A 391 -0.94 -11.42 -21.00
N GLU A 392 -2.05 -12.15 -20.96
CA GLU A 392 -2.79 -12.51 -19.75
C GLU A 392 -1.93 -13.32 -18.77
N GLU A 393 -1.18 -14.31 -19.28
CA GLU A 393 -0.35 -15.17 -18.44
C GLU A 393 0.81 -14.39 -17.80
N ALA A 394 1.53 -13.58 -18.59
CA ALA A 394 2.62 -12.75 -18.08
C ALA A 394 2.12 -11.68 -17.10
N ARG A 395 0.95 -11.11 -17.37
CA ARG A 395 0.28 -10.16 -16.48
C ARG A 395 -0.10 -10.80 -15.16
N ASP A 396 -0.81 -11.92 -15.19
CA ASP A 396 -1.28 -12.61 -13.99
C ASP A 396 -0.11 -13.10 -13.13
N LEU A 397 1.01 -13.50 -13.76
CA LEU A 397 2.25 -13.81 -13.07
C LEU A 397 2.87 -12.56 -12.42
N ALA A 398 2.91 -11.43 -13.13
CA ALA A 398 3.42 -10.17 -12.58
C ALA A 398 2.58 -9.70 -11.37
N TRP A 399 1.25 -9.84 -11.41
CA TRP A 399 0.38 -9.52 -10.27
C TRP A 399 0.64 -10.44 -9.07
N MET A 400 0.71 -11.75 -9.27
CA MET A 400 1.06 -12.69 -8.21
C MET A 400 2.43 -12.36 -7.61
N ASN A 401 3.43 -12.09 -8.44
CA ASN A 401 4.77 -11.71 -8.00
C ASN A 401 4.80 -10.38 -7.21
N MET A 402 3.95 -9.40 -7.54
CA MET A 402 3.80 -8.18 -6.74
C MET A 402 3.29 -8.46 -5.32
N GLY A 403 2.43 -9.46 -5.16
CA GLY A 403 1.97 -9.92 -3.86
C GLY A 403 3.04 -10.70 -3.10
N LEU A 404 3.70 -11.64 -3.79
CA LEU A 404 4.71 -12.51 -3.20
C LEU A 404 5.99 -11.78 -2.81
N PHE A 405 6.32 -10.66 -3.46
CA PHE A 405 7.53 -9.88 -3.18
C PHE A 405 7.62 -9.45 -1.70
N TRP A 406 6.52 -9.32 -1.02
CA TRP A 406 6.39 -8.88 0.37
C TRP A 406 6.24 -10.04 1.36
N GLU A 407 6.53 -11.26 0.93
CA GLU A 407 6.52 -12.41 1.82
C GLU A 407 7.41 -12.13 3.05
N HIS A 408 6.91 -12.47 4.25
CA HIS A 408 7.43 -11.95 5.52
C HIS A 408 8.84 -12.44 5.86
N ASN A 409 9.24 -13.64 5.42
CA ASN A 409 10.56 -14.19 5.67
C ASN A 409 11.59 -13.74 4.60
N TRP A 410 11.58 -12.47 4.30
CA TRP A 410 12.35 -11.82 3.25
C TRP A 410 13.81 -12.24 3.15
N GLN A 411 14.51 -12.34 4.29
CA GLN A 411 15.96 -12.60 4.29
C GLN A 411 16.31 -14.08 4.07
N GLY A 412 15.39 -15.00 4.37
CA GLY A 412 15.68 -16.44 4.43
C GLY A 412 16.50 -16.83 5.65
N ALA A 413 16.44 -18.09 6.02
CA ALA A 413 17.17 -18.64 7.16
C ALA A 413 18.69 -18.74 6.92
N PRO A 414 19.54 -18.62 7.96
CA PRO A 414 20.99 -18.65 7.81
C PRO A 414 21.59 -20.07 7.62
N TRP A 415 20.75 -21.07 7.47
CA TRP A 415 21.18 -22.46 7.23
C TRP A 415 20.86 -22.93 5.82
N GLU A 416 21.52 -24.05 5.42
CA GLU A 416 21.44 -24.58 4.06
C GLU A 416 21.80 -23.50 3.01
N ASN A 417 20.97 -23.34 1.98
CA ASN A 417 21.14 -22.32 0.94
C ASN A 417 19.96 -21.34 0.92
N HIS A 418 19.20 -21.24 2.01
CA HIS A 418 17.95 -20.49 2.03
C HIS A 418 18.14 -19.01 1.72
N VAL A 419 19.17 -18.37 2.28
CA VAL A 419 19.51 -16.96 1.95
C VAL A 419 19.77 -16.79 0.45
N GLN A 420 20.57 -17.67 -0.15
CA GLN A 420 20.90 -17.57 -1.58
C GLN A 420 19.69 -17.89 -2.47
N ASN A 421 18.84 -18.84 -2.06
CA ASN A 421 17.59 -19.17 -2.76
C ASN A 421 16.62 -18.00 -2.69
N SER A 422 16.49 -17.34 -1.54
CA SER A 422 15.69 -16.13 -1.37
C SER A 422 16.17 -14.97 -2.24
N ILE A 423 17.49 -14.69 -2.27
CA ILE A 423 18.09 -13.68 -3.15
C ILE A 423 17.77 -13.96 -4.62
N ALA A 424 18.01 -15.20 -5.06
CA ALA A 424 17.75 -15.59 -6.45
C ALA A 424 16.25 -15.48 -6.80
N TRP A 425 15.38 -15.84 -5.87
CA TRP A 425 13.94 -15.75 -6.03
C TRP A 425 13.46 -14.30 -6.17
N HIS A 426 13.86 -13.38 -5.29
CA HIS A 426 13.51 -11.97 -5.39
C HIS A 426 13.99 -11.34 -6.70
N ARG A 427 15.21 -11.66 -7.14
CA ARG A 427 15.71 -11.21 -8.45
C ARG A 427 14.88 -11.75 -9.62
N ARG A 428 14.44 -13.00 -9.53
CA ARG A 428 13.61 -13.61 -10.57
C ARG A 428 12.25 -12.92 -10.64
N ILE A 429 11.54 -12.80 -9.51
CA ILE A 429 10.20 -12.22 -9.52
C ILE A 429 10.20 -10.75 -9.95
N ILE A 430 11.21 -9.95 -9.55
CA ILE A 430 11.30 -8.58 -10.06
C ILE A 430 11.60 -8.56 -11.56
N GLY A 431 12.44 -9.47 -12.05
CA GLY A 431 12.72 -9.60 -13.49
C GLY A 431 11.46 -9.91 -14.30
N GLU A 432 10.60 -10.83 -13.82
CA GLU A 432 9.32 -11.18 -14.45
C GLU A 432 8.33 -10.00 -14.44
N ILE A 433 8.27 -9.22 -13.35
CA ILE A 433 7.47 -7.98 -13.28
C ILE A 433 7.96 -6.95 -14.30
N GLU A 434 9.27 -6.68 -14.31
CA GLU A 434 9.87 -5.72 -15.23
C GLU A 434 9.70 -6.12 -16.70
N GLU A 435 9.83 -7.40 -17.02
CA GLU A 435 9.63 -7.92 -18.38
C GLU A 435 8.22 -7.58 -18.87
N TYR A 436 7.18 -7.88 -18.08
CA TYR A 436 5.81 -7.54 -18.42
C TYR A 436 5.61 -6.02 -18.60
N VAL A 437 6.03 -5.22 -17.61
CA VAL A 437 5.83 -3.77 -17.61
C VAL A 437 6.58 -3.10 -18.77
N ASN A 438 7.83 -3.51 -19.03
CA ASN A 438 8.64 -2.97 -20.12
C ASN A 438 8.09 -3.35 -21.47
N ALA A 439 7.65 -4.58 -21.67
CA ALA A 439 7.02 -5.03 -22.90
C ALA A 439 5.73 -4.23 -23.19
N LEU A 440 4.86 -4.10 -22.20
CA LEU A 440 3.62 -3.34 -22.33
C LEU A 440 3.88 -1.88 -22.67
N HIS A 441 4.79 -1.23 -21.94
CA HIS A 441 5.17 0.18 -22.16
C HIS A 441 5.73 0.42 -23.56
N ASN A 442 6.70 -0.40 -23.98
CA ASN A 442 7.38 -0.21 -25.26
C ASN A 442 6.45 -0.49 -26.45
N ASP A 443 5.60 -1.49 -26.34
CA ASP A 443 4.63 -1.82 -27.38
C ASP A 443 3.54 -0.76 -27.49
N ALA A 444 3.03 -0.26 -26.33
CA ALA A 444 2.02 0.79 -26.32
C ALA A 444 2.54 2.13 -26.91
N ILE A 445 3.76 2.54 -26.54
CA ILE A 445 4.42 3.71 -27.17
C ILE A 445 4.54 3.56 -28.68
N ARG A 446 5.00 2.39 -29.15
CA ARG A 446 5.18 2.12 -30.58
C ARG A 446 3.85 2.12 -31.32
N SER A 447 2.83 1.47 -30.74
CA SER A 447 1.50 1.38 -31.34
C SER A 447 0.84 2.76 -31.40
N LEU A 448 0.88 3.54 -30.32
CA LEU A 448 0.35 4.91 -30.33
C LEU A 448 1.05 5.78 -31.40
N GLY A 449 2.37 5.69 -31.53
CA GLY A 449 3.12 6.40 -32.55
C GLY A 449 2.71 6.04 -33.99
N GLY A 450 2.22 4.82 -34.22
CA GLY A 450 1.65 4.35 -35.47
C GLY A 450 0.19 4.76 -35.73
N MET A 451 -0.51 5.28 -34.69
CA MET A 451 -1.91 5.71 -34.76
C MET A 451 -2.08 7.24 -34.92
N ILE A 452 -1.08 8.00 -34.50
CA ILE A 452 -1.10 9.47 -34.59
C ILE A 452 -0.93 9.90 -36.03
N GLN A 453 -1.79 10.81 -36.53
CA GLN A 453 -1.68 11.41 -37.87
C GLN A 453 -0.35 12.14 -38.03
N LYS A 454 0.19 12.09 -39.25
CA LYS A 454 1.44 12.74 -39.59
C LYS A 454 1.39 13.31 -41.01
N SER A 455 1.51 14.62 -41.12
CA SER A 455 1.77 15.31 -42.38
C SER A 455 3.27 15.62 -42.53
N GLY A 456 3.75 15.73 -43.77
CA GLY A 456 5.14 16.06 -44.07
C GLY A 456 6.14 14.93 -43.82
N SER A 457 7.44 15.25 -44.05
CA SER A 457 8.55 14.27 -44.00
C SER A 457 9.46 14.40 -42.77
N ASN A 458 9.35 15.48 -42.01
CA ASN A 458 10.20 15.73 -40.86
C ASN A 458 9.98 14.65 -39.77
N GLU A 459 10.98 14.42 -38.95
CA GLU A 459 10.85 13.56 -37.80
C GLU A 459 9.96 14.23 -36.74
N ARG A 460 9.00 13.45 -36.23
CA ARG A 460 8.09 13.90 -35.19
C ARG A 460 8.08 12.90 -34.06
N PHE A 461 7.84 13.40 -32.86
CA PHE A 461 7.62 12.60 -31.67
C PHE A 461 6.47 13.19 -30.84
N PHE A 462 5.76 12.34 -30.17
CA PHE A 462 4.77 12.74 -29.18
C PHE A 462 5.39 12.73 -27.79
N VAL A 463 4.87 13.57 -26.91
CA VAL A 463 5.16 13.61 -25.47
C VAL A 463 3.88 13.31 -24.75
N PHE A 464 3.85 12.22 -23.98
CA PHE A 464 2.66 11.70 -23.29
C PHE A 464 2.71 12.01 -21.80
N ASN A 465 1.58 12.46 -21.26
CA ASN A 465 1.32 12.72 -19.85
C ASN A 465 0.34 11.67 -19.29
N PRO A 466 0.74 10.78 -18.37
CA PRO A 466 -0.17 9.77 -17.78
C PRO A 466 -1.08 10.32 -16.67
N LEU A 467 -0.89 11.58 -16.23
CA LEU A 467 -1.59 12.16 -15.09
C LEU A 467 -2.82 12.98 -15.53
N ASN A 468 -3.77 13.16 -14.61
CA ASN A 468 -5.07 13.78 -14.92
C ASN A 468 -5.10 15.32 -14.84
N TRP A 469 -3.96 15.99 -15.02
CA TRP A 469 -3.86 17.44 -15.16
C TRP A 469 -2.88 17.81 -16.26
N THR A 470 -3.09 18.97 -16.85
CA THR A 470 -2.18 19.52 -17.87
C THR A 470 -0.81 19.80 -17.23
N ARG A 471 0.27 19.41 -17.91
CA ARG A 471 1.64 19.57 -17.43
C ARG A 471 2.48 20.45 -18.33
N ALA A 472 3.39 21.18 -17.69
CA ALA A 472 4.55 21.80 -18.35
C ALA A 472 5.80 21.24 -17.65
N ASP A 473 6.57 20.45 -18.37
CA ASP A 473 7.74 19.74 -17.83
C ASP A 473 8.76 19.46 -18.92
N TYR A 474 9.96 18.99 -18.55
CA TYR A 474 10.89 18.52 -19.56
C TYR A 474 10.50 17.14 -20.09
N ALA A 475 10.88 16.88 -21.33
CA ALA A 475 10.79 15.56 -21.94
C ALA A 475 12.07 15.24 -22.69
N ASP A 476 12.54 13.99 -22.59
CA ASP A 476 13.75 13.52 -23.26
C ASP A 476 13.36 12.55 -24.38
N TYR A 477 13.74 12.90 -25.62
CA TYR A 477 13.55 12.07 -26.80
C TYR A 477 14.90 11.54 -27.30
N ALA A 478 15.01 10.23 -27.49
CA ALA A 478 16.23 9.61 -28.02
C ALA A 478 16.44 10.02 -29.49
N TYR A 479 17.49 10.80 -29.78
CA TYR A 479 17.75 11.35 -31.10
C TYR A 479 19.19 11.16 -31.54
N ASP A 480 19.36 10.43 -32.65
CA ASP A 480 20.67 10.06 -33.19
C ASP A 480 21.06 10.90 -34.44
N GLY A 481 20.22 11.86 -34.86
CA GLY A 481 20.47 12.71 -36.05
C GLY A 481 21.68 13.61 -35.87
N ALA A 482 22.34 13.96 -36.99
CA ALA A 482 23.52 14.83 -37.03
C ALA A 482 23.12 16.29 -37.32
N GLY A 483 23.93 17.22 -36.81
CA GLY A 483 23.79 18.67 -37.10
C GLY A 483 22.90 19.41 -36.09
N PRO A 484 22.83 20.75 -36.19
CA PRO A 484 21.96 21.54 -35.37
C PRO A 484 20.50 21.31 -35.76
N VAL A 485 19.65 21.18 -34.72
CA VAL A 485 18.20 21.04 -34.87
C VAL A 485 17.49 21.96 -33.88
N HIS A 486 16.25 22.31 -34.21
CA HIS A 486 15.32 22.97 -33.30
C HIS A 486 14.00 22.20 -33.28
N VAL A 487 13.22 22.39 -32.24
CA VAL A 487 11.98 21.66 -32.00
C VAL A 487 10.81 22.63 -32.03
N VAL A 488 9.76 22.23 -32.71
CA VAL A 488 8.56 23.04 -32.92
C VAL A 488 7.34 22.22 -32.49
N SER A 489 6.44 22.83 -31.73
CA SER A 489 5.11 22.22 -31.43
C SER A 489 4.29 22.19 -32.73
N VAL A 490 3.72 21.04 -33.06
CA VAL A 490 2.92 20.84 -34.27
C VAL A 490 1.61 21.58 -34.23
N GLU A 491 1.02 21.74 -33.01
CA GLU A 491 -0.28 22.35 -32.80
C GLU A 491 -0.31 23.87 -33.05
N ASP A 492 0.71 24.58 -32.60
CA ASP A 492 0.77 26.04 -32.59
C ASP A 492 1.92 26.63 -33.45
N ASP A 493 2.76 25.77 -34.02
CA ASP A 493 3.97 26.11 -34.81
C ASP A 493 4.98 26.93 -33.97
N GLU A 494 4.97 26.83 -32.64
CA GLU A 494 5.89 27.52 -31.76
C GLU A 494 7.17 26.73 -31.51
N GLU A 495 8.33 27.36 -31.60
CA GLU A 495 9.61 26.75 -31.20
C GLU A 495 9.66 26.64 -29.66
N THR A 496 10.09 25.46 -29.18
CA THR A 496 10.31 25.21 -27.75
C THR A 496 11.80 25.16 -27.38
N PRO A 497 12.21 25.61 -26.16
CA PRO A 497 13.59 25.44 -25.71
C PRO A 497 14.02 23.99 -25.78
N SER A 498 15.22 23.75 -26.31
CA SER A 498 15.77 22.40 -26.46
C SER A 498 17.28 22.37 -26.28
N GLN A 499 17.80 21.26 -25.78
CA GLN A 499 19.22 20.99 -25.61
C GLN A 499 19.53 19.51 -25.75
N PHE A 500 20.79 19.17 -26.03
CA PHE A 500 21.26 17.78 -25.94
C PHE A 500 21.81 17.49 -24.56
N VAL A 501 21.41 16.34 -23.99
CA VAL A 501 21.93 15.80 -22.74
C VAL A 501 22.43 14.37 -22.96
N MET A 502 23.40 13.95 -22.15
CA MET A 502 23.89 12.56 -22.14
C MET A 502 23.25 11.80 -21.00
N LYS A 503 22.64 10.68 -21.30
CA LYS A 503 22.11 9.74 -20.29
C LYS A 503 22.52 8.32 -20.67
N GLU A 504 23.09 7.58 -19.77
CA GLU A 504 23.50 6.17 -19.97
C GLU A 504 24.35 5.99 -21.25
N GLY A 505 25.27 6.92 -21.49
CA GLY A 505 26.13 6.91 -22.67
C GLY A 505 25.45 7.21 -24.01
N ARG A 506 24.18 7.55 -24.02
CA ARG A 506 23.39 7.91 -25.19
C ARG A 506 23.02 9.40 -25.19
N ARG A 507 22.93 9.99 -26.39
CA ARG A 507 22.48 11.37 -26.59
C ARG A 507 20.96 11.45 -26.65
N TRP A 508 20.39 12.38 -25.86
CA TRP A 508 18.96 12.68 -25.82
C TRP A 508 18.72 14.14 -26.19
N LEU A 509 17.63 14.38 -26.89
CA LEU A 509 17.11 15.72 -27.15
C LEU A 509 16.10 16.03 -26.03
N ARG A 510 16.51 16.91 -25.11
CA ARG A 510 15.66 17.42 -24.01
C ARG A 510 14.94 18.67 -24.47
N ILE A 511 13.63 18.71 -24.28
CA ILE A 511 12.77 19.85 -24.55
C ILE A 511 12.01 20.28 -23.31
N LEU A 512 11.56 21.54 -23.28
CA LEU A 512 10.50 21.99 -22.39
C LEU A 512 9.16 21.78 -23.09
N ALA A 513 8.42 20.76 -22.71
CA ALA A 513 7.09 20.47 -23.24
C ALA A 513 6.03 21.18 -22.41
N LYS A 514 5.37 22.20 -22.99
CA LYS A 514 4.29 22.96 -22.35
C LYS A 514 2.92 22.46 -22.79
N ASP A 515 1.94 22.60 -21.90
CA ASP A 515 0.53 22.31 -22.17
C ASP A 515 0.29 20.88 -22.65
N VAL A 516 1.02 19.90 -22.11
CA VAL A 516 0.77 18.48 -22.37
C VAL A 516 -0.51 18.07 -21.65
N PRO A 517 -1.57 17.70 -22.39
CA PRO A 517 -2.90 17.54 -21.79
C PRO A 517 -3.00 16.32 -20.85
N SER A 518 -4.07 16.33 -20.05
CA SER A 518 -4.46 15.27 -19.12
C SER A 518 -4.63 13.92 -19.83
N VAL A 519 -3.95 12.88 -19.33
CA VAL A 519 -3.98 11.52 -19.90
C VAL A 519 -3.95 11.58 -21.43
N GLY A 520 -2.92 12.19 -21.94
CA GLY A 520 -2.87 12.58 -23.35
C GLY A 520 -1.48 12.91 -23.84
N TYR A 521 -1.40 13.40 -25.05
CA TYR A 521 -0.13 13.73 -25.68
C TYR A 521 -0.16 15.08 -26.41
N LYS A 522 1.04 15.64 -26.65
CA LYS A 522 1.32 16.74 -27.57
C LYS A 522 2.44 16.32 -28.51
N VAL A 523 2.36 16.73 -29.80
CA VAL A 523 3.32 16.32 -30.83
C VAL A 523 4.28 17.45 -31.13
N PHE A 524 5.56 17.09 -31.31
CA PHE A 524 6.66 17.98 -31.63
C PHE A 524 7.36 17.51 -32.91
N GLU A 525 7.83 18.49 -33.73
CA GLU A 525 8.55 18.27 -34.95
C GLU A 525 9.99 18.74 -34.83
N ILE A 526 10.93 17.89 -35.27
CA ILE A 526 12.35 18.23 -35.34
C ILE A 526 12.64 18.80 -36.69
N ARG A 527 13.13 20.05 -36.71
CA ARG A 527 13.51 20.76 -37.94
C ARG A 527 15.03 20.98 -37.98
N ALA A 528 15.60 20.90 -39.17
CA ALA A 528 17.03 21.16 -39.38
C ALA A 528 17.35 22.65 -39.19
N GLY A 529 18.54 22.94 -38.66
CA GLY A 529 19.01 24.28 -38.35
C GLY A 529 18.91 24.67 -36.89
N ALA A 530 19.62 25.73 -36.51
CA ALA A 530 19.71 26.11 -35.08
C ALA A 530 18.41 26.71 -34.50
N GLY A 531 17.49 27.19 -35.38
CA GLY A 531 16.26 27.83 -34.94
C GLY A 531 16.48 29.12 -34.15
N ARG A 532 15.49 29.49 -33.34
CA ARG A 532 15.56 30.66 -32.46
C ARG A 532 16.52 30.38 -31.30
N SER A 533 17.30 31.38 -30.91
CA SER A 533 18.12 31.29 -29.72
C SER A 533 17.25 31.49 -28.45
N PHE A 534 17.29 30.51 -27.54
CA PHE A 534 16.72 30.62 -26.19
C PHE A 534 17.85 30.93 -25.23
N PRO A 535 17.72 31.97 -24.39
CA PRO A 535 18.75 32.28 -23.40
C PRO A 535 18.82 31.17 -22.35
N ASN A 536 20.02 30.85 -21.90
CA ASN A 536 20.21 30.13 -20.66
C ASN A 536 20.14 31.11 -19.48
N GLU A 537 19.07 31.09 -18.70
CA GLU A 537 18.86 31.97 -17.53
C GLU A 537 19.31 31.28 -16.23
N ILE A 538 19.85 30.05 -16.33
CA ILE A 538 20.41 29.35 -15.17
C ILE A 538 21.89 29.72 -15.06
N SER A 539 22.27 30.43 -14.01
CA SER A 539 23.67 30.69 -13.73
C SER A 539 24.32 29.56 -12.93
N VAL A 540 25.58 29.25 -13.23
CA VAL A 540 26.35 28.21 -12.55
C VAL A 540 27.80 28.64 -12.37
N GLY A 541 28.38 28.39 -11.20
CA GLY A 541 29.79 28.64 -10.89
C GLY A 541 30.13 28.60 -9.41
N GLY A 542 31.35 28.14 -9.08
CA GLY A 542 31.82 28.10 -7.68
C GLY A 542 31.00 27.20 -6.76
N GLY A 543 30.39 26.14 -7.30
CA GLY A 543 29.52 25.24 -6.51
C GLY A 543 28.09 25.76 -6.33
N GLU A 544 27.75 26.89 -6.94
CA GLU A 544 26.40 27.45 -6.89
C GLU A 544 25.70 27.29 -8.26
N ILE A 545 24.41 26.96 -8.23
CA ILE A 545 23.52 26.91 -9.38
C ILE A 545 22.26 27.70 -9.04
N GLU A 546 21.83 28.61 -9.91
CA GLU A 546 20.71 29.51 -9.64
C GLU A 546 19.81 29.68 -10.87
N ASN A 547 18.49 29.51 -10.64
CA ASN A 547 17.44 29.84 -11.60
C ASN A 547 16.51 30.95 -11.04
N ARG A 548 15.38 31.17 -11.68
CA ARG A 548 14.39 32.15 -11.21
C ARG A 548 13.71 31.79 -9.88
N TYR A 549 13.70 30.51 -9.53
CA TYR A 549 13.05 29.99 -8.30
C TYR A 549 14.01 29.86 -7.12
N TYR A 550 15.18 29.28 -7.38
CA TYR A 550 16.11 28.82 -6.34
C TYR A 550 17.54 29.27 -6.63
N ARG A 551 18.27 29.51 -5.52
CA ARG A 551 19.73 29.50 -5.50
C ARG A 551 20.16 28.33 -4.62
N VAL A 552 20.96 27.42 -5.18
CA VAL A 552 21.38 26.18 -4.57
C VAL A 552 22.89 26.11 -4.51
N THR A 553 23.45 25.90 -3.32
CA THR A 553 24.90 25.70 -3.12
C THR A 553 25.16 24.24 -2.84
N VAL A 554 26.07 23.62 -3.58
CA VAL A 554 26.43 22.21 -3.52
C VAL A 554 27.89 22.10 -3.15
N ASP A 555 28.24 21.24 -2.21
CA ASP A 555 29.62 20.94 -1.88
C ASP A 555 30.22 19.85 -2.79
N GLU A 556 31.53 19.61 -2.64
CA GLU A 556 32.26 18.69 -3.52
C GLU A 556 31.79 17.23 -3.46
N ARG A 557 31.08 16.82 -2.41
CA ARG A 557 30.52 15.48 -2.25
C ARG A 557 29.05 15.33 -2.62
N GLY A 558 28.41 16.43 -3.08
CA GLY A 558 27.03 16.45 -3.55
C GLY A 558 25.98 16.78 -2.49
N ALA A 559 26.39 17.19 -1.29
CA ALA A 559 25.46 17.71 -0.30
C ALA A 559 25.05 19.15 -0.68
N VAL A 560 23.74 19.44 -0.58
CA VAL A 560 23.19 20.77 -0.78
C VAL A 560 23.28 21.54 0.52
N THR A 561 24.32 22.40 0.63
CA THR A 561 24.65 23.16 1.83
C THR A 561 23.90 24.49 1.93
N GLY A 562 23.37 24.99 0.81
CA GLY A 562 22.53 26.17 0.75
C GLY A 562 21.36 25.96 -0.21
N TRP A 563 20.18 26.39 0.18
CA TRP A 563 19.01 26.42 -0.69
C TRP A 563 18.14 27.62 -0.31
N VAL A 564 18.14 28.62 -1.19
CA VAL A 564 17.39 29.87 -1.04
C VAL A 564 16.19 29.86 -1.98
N ASP A 565 15.00 30.01 -1.42
CA ASP A 565 13.77 30.26 -2.18
C ASP A 565 13.64 31.75 -2.51
N LYS A 566 13.90 32.11 -3.76
CA LYS A 566 13.85 33.48 -4.28
C LYS A 566 12.43 34.02 -4.44
N THR A 567 11.47 33.14 -4.51
CA THR A 567 10.05 33.48 -4.70
C THR A 567 9.36 33.91 -3.41
N ARG A 568 10.00 33.62 -2.24
CA ARG A 568 9.46 33.87 -0.90
C ARG A 568 10.45 34.67 -0.02
N GLY A 569 10.99 35.75 -0.60
CA GLY A 569 11.84 36.71 0.14
C GLY A 569 13.21 36.18 0.47
N ASP A 570 13.86 35.49 -0.44
CA ASP A 570 15.19 34.90 -0.31
C ASP A 570 15.33 34.02 0.95
N ARG A 571 14.33 33.18 1.21
CA ARG A 571 14.29 32.33 2.39
C ARG A 571 15.29 31.17 2.28
N GLN A 572 16.17 31.06 3.27
CA GLN A 572 17.05 29.89 3.39
C GLN A 572 16.26 28.69 3.90
N LEU A 573 16.37 27.55 3.21
CA LEU A 573 15.67 26.31 3.49
C LEU A 573 16.60 25.18 3.91
N ALA A 574 17.85 25.13 3.43
CA ALA A 574 18.83 24.16 3.86
C ALA A 574 19.46 24.55 5.19
N ALA A 575 19.69 23.59 6.07
CA ALA A 575 20.43 23.76 7.31
C ALA A 575 21.26 22.52 7.62
N GLU A 576 22.36 22.70 8.34
CA GLU A 576 23.04 21.58 8.97
C GLU A 576 22.29 21.16 10.22
N VAL A 577 21.72 19.96 10.23
CA VAL A 577 21.01 19.39 11.37
C VAL A 577 21.68 18.08 11.77
N ASN A 578 22.25 18.05 12.98
CA ASN A 578 23.00 16.89 13.49
C ASN A 578 24.10 16.40 12.53
N GLY A 579 24.89 17.33 11.98
CA GLY A 579 26.00 17.06 11.10
C GLY A 579 25.62 16.59 9.68
N ARG A 580 24.38 16.87 9.23
CA ARG A 580 23.90 16.55 7.89
C ARG A 580 23.18 17.75 7.28
N PHE A 581 23.52 18.03 6.02
CA PHE A 581 22.79 18.93 5.14
C PHE A 581 21.71 18.20 4.33
N ILE A 582 21.24 18.77 3.24
CA ILE A 582 20.32 18.12 2.30
C ILE A 582 21.12 17.22 1.34
N ASN A 583 20.62 16.03 1.04
CA ASN A 583 21.28 15.01 0.21
C ASN A 583 22.67 14.62 0.74
N ASP A 584 22.82 14.52 2.03
CA ASP A 584 24.10 14.31 2.70
C ASP A 584 24.25 12.85 3.17
N LEU A 585 25.09 12.07 2.48
CA LEU A 585 25.36 10.69 2.85
C LEU A 585 26.36 10.58 4.04
N GLY A 586 27.17 11.59 4.26
CA GLY A 586 28.15 11.63 5.35
C GLY A 586 29.43 12.37 4.98
N PRO A 587 30.37 12.48 5.94
CA PRO A 587 31.62 13.18 5.70
C PRO A 587 32.48 12.43 4.67
N GLY A 588 33.13 13.19 3.80
CA GLY A 588 34.03 12.66 2.78
C GLY A 588 34.63 13.81 1.97
N ALA A 589 35.71 13.52 1.24
CA ALA A 589 36.21 14.39 0.19
C ALA A 589 35.50 14.05 -1.13
N GLY A 590 35.39 15.05 -2.00
CA GLY A 590 34.72 14.85 -3.30
C GLY A 590 35.28 15.78 -4.37
N ASN A 591 34.63 15.75 -5.52
CA ASN A 591 34.90 16.65 -6.65
C ASN A 591 33.57 17.06 -7.27
N LEU A 592 33.43 18.36 -7.58
CA LEU A 592 32.25 18.96 -8.15
C LEU A 592 32.59 19.58 -9.51
N GLN A 593 31.76 19.31 -10.52
CA GLN A 593 31.89 19.88 -11.85
C GLN A 593 30.51 20.18 -12.47
N VAL A 594 30.51 21.02 -13.50
CA VAL A 594 29.35 21.23 -14.34
C VAL A 594 29.28 20.09 -15.36
N GLU A 595 28.20 19.28 -15.35
CA GLU A 595 27.99 18.18 -16.30
C GLU A 595 27.32 18.66 -17.59
N SER A 596 26.33 19.55 -17.46
CA SER A 596 25.61 20.09 -18.62
C SER A 596 25.02 21.47 -18.33
N GLU A 597 24.97 22.31 -19.38
CA GLU A 597 24.33 23.63 -19.35
C GLU A 597 23.46 23.81 -20.59
N GLY A 598 22.29 24.44 -20.42
CA GLY A 598 21.42 24.75 -21.56
C GLY A 598 20.12 25.44 -21.19
N PRO A 599 19.33 25.82 -22.19
CA PRO A 599 18.11 26.63 -21.99
C PRO A 599 16.94 25.86 -21.37
N VAL A 600 17.06 24.55 -21.09
CA VAL A 600 16.05 23.75 -20.41
C VAL A 600 16.49 23.42 -19.00
N SER A 601 17.75 22.99 -18.85
CA SER A 601 18.28 22.54 -17.54
C SER A 601 19.80 22.71 -17.48
N THR A 602 20.30 22.88 -16.25
CA THR A 602 21.72 22.83 -15.91
C THR A 602 21.95 21.84 -14.79
N THR A 603 22.99 21.03 -14.87
CA THR A 603 23.30 19.94 -13.94
C THR A 603 24.72 20.09 -13.37
N LEU A 604 24.83 20.04 -12.06
CA LEU A 604 26.09 19.82 -11.33
C LEU A 604 26.26 18.33 -11.06
N LEU A 605 27.46 17.81 -11.25
CA LEU A 605 27.87 16.44 -10.94
C LEU A 605 28.92 16.47 -9.83
N ALA A 606 28.60 15.90 -8.69
CA ALA A 606 29.54 15.62 -7.63
C ALA A 606 29.93 14.13 -7.62
N SER A 607 31.15 13.82 -7.15
CA SER A 607 31.60 12.46 -6.93
C SER A 607 32.38 12.38 -5.64
N ALA A 608 32.15 11.33 -4.84
CA ALA A 608 32.87 11.07 -3.60
C ALA A 608 33.08 9.56 -3.41
N ASP A 609 34.18 9.19 -2.72
CA ASP A 609 34.53 7.80 -2.42
C ASP A 609 34.10 7.37 -1.01
N SER A 610 33.62 8.29 -0.20
CA SER A 610 33.29 8.08 1.22
C SER A 610 32.01 8.83 1.62
N PRO A 611 31.17 8.30 2.53
CA PRO A 611 31.28 7.01 3.23
C PRO A 611 31.00 5.80 2.34
N LEU A 612 30.27 5.96 1.24
CA LEU A 612 30.11 5.00 0.15
C LEU A 612 30.52 5.69 -1.16
N ALA A 613 31.17 4.97 -2.06
CA ALA A 613 31.48 5.52 -3.39
C ALA A 613 30.20 5.86 -4.14
N HIS A 614 30.03 7.14 -4.51
CA HIS A 614 28.81 7.60 -5.17
C HIS A 614 29.04 8.81 -6.05
N THR A 615 28.06 9.03 -6.94
CA THR A 615 27.90 10.29 -7.66
C THR A 615 26.55 10.88 -7.34
N SER A 616 26.48 12.22 -7.28
CA SER A 616 25.23 12.97 -7.10
C SER A 616 25.08 14.02 -8.22
N ARG A 617 23.99 13.95 -8.96
CA ARG A 617 23.60 14.94 -9.97
C ARG A 617 22.53 15.83 -9.38
N ILE A 618 22.80 17.12 -9.33
CA ILE A 618 21.84 18.14 -8.87
C ILE A 618 21.46 18.99 -10.07
N THR A 619 20.20 18.96 -10.47
CA THR A 619 19.67 19.60 -11.67
C THR A 619 18.65 20.69 -11.31
N LEU A 620 18.85 21.89 -11.85
CA LEU A 620 17.82 22.92 -11.92
C LEU A 620 17.31 23.06 -13.36
N PHE A 621 16.04 23.38 -13.46
CA PHE A 621 15.34 23.66 -14.71
C PHE A 621 15.04 25.15 -14.81
N GLN A 622 15.02 25.68 -16.02
CA GLN A 622 14.73 27.11 -16.21
C GLN A 622 13.30 27.46 -15.83
N ASP A 623 12.34 26.63 -16.25
CA ASP A 623 10.91 26.91 -16.13
C ASP A 623 10.14 25.88 -15.28
N VAL A 624 10.82 24.95 -14.60
CA VAL A 624 10.19 23.98 -13.71
C VAL A 624 10.62 24.25 -12.27
N ASP A 625 9.65 24.41 -11.38
CA ASP A 625 9.83 24.75 -9.95
C ASP A 625 10.15 23.49 -9.13
N ARG A 626 11.37 22.96 -9.31
CA ARG A 626 11.93 21.89 -8.49
C ARG A 626 13.45 21.78 -8.61
N ILE A 627 14.06 21.14 -7.62
CA ILE A 627 15.43 20.63 -7.64
C ILE A 627 15.33 19.13 -7.85
N GLU A 628 15.96 18.57 -8.86
CA GLU A 628 16.10 17.13 -9.01
C GLU A 628 17.47 16.66 -8.55
N ILE A 629 17.48 15.54 -7.86
CA ILE A 629 18.68 14.90 -7.32
C ILE A 629 18.68 13.44 -7.76
N GLN A 630 19.77 13.01 -8.42
CA GLN A 630 20.03 11.62 -8.74
C GLN A 630 21.33 11.18 -8.10
N ASN A 631 21.26 10.14 -7.29
CA ASN A 631 22.40 9.52 -6.65
C ASN A 631 22.63 8.12 -7.20
N ASP A 632 23.85 7.83 -7.58
CA ASP A 632 24.33 6.52 -8.04
C ASP A 632 25.41 6.04 -7.06
N ILE A 633 25.10 5.09 -6.18
CA ILE A 633 26.08 4.43 -5.30
C ILE A 633 26.68 3.27 -6.07
N THR A 634 28.01 3.14 -6.08
CA THR A 634 28.76 2.21 -6.93
C THR A 634 29.61 1.21 -6.13
N GLN A 635 29.13 0.85 -4.96
CA GLN A 635 29.74 -0.20 -4.12
C GLN A 635 28.67 -0.92 -3.29
N ASN A 636 28.92 -2.19 -2.98
CA ASN A 636 28.13 -2.96 -2.03
C ASN A 636 28.39 -2.48 -0.57
N PHE A 637 27.42 -2.68 0.29
CA PHE A 637 27.49 -2.32 1.71
C PHE A 637 26.59 -3.22 2.57
N ASN A 638 26.89 -3.28 3.88
CA ASN A 638 26.08 -3.99 4.87
C ASN A 638 25.54 -3.08 5.98
N ALA A 639 26.27 -2.04 6.33
CA ALA A 639 25.87 -1.12 7.39
C ALA A 639 24.65 -0.30 6.97
N THR A 640 23.77 -0.05 7.93
CA THR A 640 22.64 0.86 7.74
C THR A 640 23.15 2.26 7.35
N SER A 641 22.74 2.71 6.17
CA SER A 641 23.13 4.00 5.60
C SER A 641 21.90 4.82 5.24
N ALA A 642 21.99 6.14 5.36
CA ALA A 642 20.88 7.05 5.07
C ALA A 642 21.35 8.39 4.50
N TRP A 643 20.59 8.92 3.54
CA TRP A 643 20.70 10.30 3.08
C TRP A 643 20.08 11.24 4.11
N GLY A 644 20.84 12.21 4.62
CA GLY A 644 20.33 13.26 5.47
C GLY A 644 19.67 14.38 4.66
N PHE A 645 18.57 14.93 5.19
CA PHE A 645 17.90 16.13 4.66
C PHE A 645 17.62 17.06 5.83
N GLY A 646 18.52 18.02 6.07
CA GLY A 646 18.43 19.01 7.15
C GLY A 646 17.78 20.31 6.66
N PHE A 647 16.74 20.77 7.34
CA PHE A 647 15.94 21.92 6.95
C PHE A 647 16.01 23.09 7.95
N ALA A 648 16.03 24.33 7.45
CA ALA A 648 15.95 25.54 8.26
C ALA A 648 14.49 25.85 8.69
N ILE A 649 13.85 24.87 9.33
CA ILE A 649 12.45 24.92 9.76
C ILE A 649 12.41 24.86 11.29
N GLN A 650 11.57 25.71 11.91
CA GLN A 650 11.34 25.71 13.34
C GLN A 650 10.00 25.02 13.66
N SER A 651 9.98 24.21 14.73
CA SER A 651 8.78 23.49 15.15
C SER A 651 8.15 22.70 13.97
N PRO A 652 8.89 21.75 13.39
CA PRO A 652 8.45 21.04 12.19
C PRO A 652 7.16 20.28 12.43
N ASP A 653 6.27 20.29 11.42
CA ASP A 653 5.14 19.41 11.29
C ASP A 653 5.37 18.53 10.06
N VAL A 654 5.33 17.21 10.23
CA VAL A 654 5.74 16.26 9.21
C VAL A 654 4.52 15.47 8.72
N HIS A 655 4.31 15.48 7.40
CA HIS A 655 3.30 14.67 6.73
C HIS A 655 3.95 13.77 5.67
N HIS A 656 3.45 12.58 5.50
CA HIS A 656 3.99 11.65 4.51
C HIS A 656 2.93 10.66 4.03
N GLU A 657 3.21 9.96 2.93
CA GLU A 657 2.35 8.90 2.43
C GLU A 657 2.83 7.53 2.91
N GLU A 658 1.89 6.76 3.48
CA GLU A 658 2.08 5.38 3.97
C GLU A 658 1.01 4.46 3.37
N VAL A 659 1.39 3.68 2.36
CA VAL A 659 0.57 2.59 1.77
C VAL A 659 -0.88 3.01 1.49
N GLY A 660 -1.05 4.11 0.73
CA GLY A 660 -2.38 4.59 0.32
C GLY A 660 -3.10 5.46 1.36
N ALA A 661 -2.39 5.99 2.35
CA ALA A 661 -2.89 6.99 3.27
C ALA A 661 -1.86 8.11 3.48
N ILE A 662 -2.32 9.34 3.70
CA ILE A 662 -1.47 10.46 4.06
C ILE A 662 -1.58 10.68 5.57
N LEU A 663 -0.45 10.58 6.25
CA LEU A 663 -0.34 10.62 7.70
C LEU A 663 0.36 11.90 8.16
N ARG A 664 0.00 12.32 9.35
CA ARG A 664 0.78 13.26 10.15
C ARG A 664 1.65 12.45 11.12
N ALA A 665 2.96 12.60 11.04
CA ALA A 665 3.93 11.85 11.84
C ALA A 665 3.96 12.38 13.29
N ARG A 666 2.89 12.12 14.03
CA ARG A 666 2.76 12.40 15.47
C ARG A 666 2.00 11.26 16.13
N LEU A 667 2.11 11.14 17.44
CA LEU A 667 1.27 10.21 18.19
C LEU A 667 -0.21 10.65 18.12
N THR A 668 -1.12 9.69 18.22
CA THR A 668 -2.57 10.00 18.26
C THR A 668 -2.94 10.90 19.45
N THR A 669 -2.22 10.79 20.55
CA THR A 669 -2.36 11.68 21.73
C THR A 669 -2.01 13.14 21.42
N ASP A 670 -1.21 13.40 20.39
CA ASP A 670 -0.74 14.72 19.95
C ASP A 670 -1.35 15.15 18.61
N GLY A 671 -2.46 14.51 18.23
CA GLY A 671 -3.20 14.83 17.01
C GLY A 671 -2.55 14.31 15.71
N GLY A 672 -1.79 13.24 15.80
CA GLY A 672 -1.23 12.51 14.67
C GLY A 672 -1.89 11.15 14.45
N HIS A 673 -1.17 10.23 13.80
CA HIS A 673 -1.72 8.93 13.37
C HIS A 673 -0.98 7.72 13.93
N TYR A 674 0.12 7.90 14.69
CA TYR A 674 0.87 6.78 15.26
C TYR A 674 0.34 6.39 16.63
N SER A 675 0.19 5.07 16.85
CA SER A 675 -0.20 4.53 18.14
C SER A 675 0.86 4.86 19.20
N PRO A 676 0.47 5.29 20.43
CA PRO A 676 1.42 5.49 21.52
C PRO A 676 1.86 4.16 22.18
N ARG A 677 1.33 3.03 21.76
CA ARG A 677 1.58 1.70 22.31
C ARG A 677 1.77 0.69 21.19
N ASN A 678 2.56 -0.34 21.46
CA ASN A 678 2.73 -1.46 20.54
C ASN A 678 3.12 -1.01 19.13
N ALA A 679 3.98 0.00 19.01
CA ALA A 679 4.41 0.61 17.76
C ALA A 679 5.91 0.88 17.75
N ARG A 680 6.48 0.99 16.54
CA ARG A 680 7.90 1.25 16.30
C ARG A 680 8.06 2.49 15.41
N TYR A 681 9.00 3.40 15.75
CA TYR A 681 9.06 4.72 15.13
C TYR A 681 10.40 5.06 14.48
N ASP A 682 11.43 4.22 14.59
CA ASP A 682 12.77 4.55 14.08
C ASP A 682 12.84 4.62 12.55
N TRP A 683 12.00 3.88 11.83
CA TRP A 683 11.88 3.91 10.38
C TRP A 683 10.42 3.87 9.96
N LEU A 684 9.91 5.01 9.49
CA LEU A 684 8.55 5.15 8.97
C LEU A 684 8.53 4.95 7.45
N THR A 685 7.40 4.59 6.90
CA THR A 685 7.21 4.43 5.45
C THR A 685 7.40 5.76 4.73
N LEU A 686 8.11 5.73 3.60
CA LEU A 686 8.25 6.84 2.66
C LEU A 686 7.93 6.35 1.25
N ASN A 687 6.68 6.42 0.84
CA ASN A 687 6.30 6.03 -0.52
C ASN A 687 6.54 7.18 -1.51
N HIS A 688 5.57 8.06 -1.73
CA HIS A 688 5.72 9.09 -2.75
C HIS A 688 6.41 10.35 -2.23
N PHE A 689 6.05 10.81 -1.03
CA PHE A 689 6.60 12.05 -0.49
C PHE A 689 6.66 12.08 1.04
N VAL A 690 7.50 12.97 1.54
CA VAL A 690 7.43 13.54 2.88
C VAL A 690 7.44 15.06 2.77
N ASP A 691 6.61 15.70 3.58
CA ASP A 691 6.52 17.15 3.71
C ASP A 691 6.92 17.58 5.11
N VAL A 692 7.79 18.56 5.19
CA VAL A 692 8.22 19.17 6.44
C VAL A 692 7.85 20.65 6.39
N ASN A 693 6.90 21.09 7.22
CA ASN A 693 6.40 22.44 7.19
C ASN A 693 6.45 23.12 8.57
N GLN A 694 6.37 24.43 8.58
CA GLN A 694 6.34 25.26 9.78
C GLN A 694 4.94 25.84 9.95
N ASN A 695 4.10 25.19 10.75
CA ASN A 695 2.75 25.68 11.12
C ASN A 695 1.92 26.19 9.92
N ASP A 696 1.97 25.49 8.80
CA ASP A 696 1.31 25.84 7.53
C ASP A 696 1.72 27.21 6.92
N GLU A 697 2.79 27.83 7.41
CA GLU A 697 3.30 29.10 6.86
C GLU A 697 4.19 28.89 5.64
N PHE A 698 5.08 27.90 5.70
CA PHE A 698 5.94 27.47 4.62
C PHE A 698 6.53 26.10 4.90
N GLY A 699 7.01 25.43 3.88
CA GLY A 699 7.61 24.12 4.02
C GLY A 699 8.32 23.65 2.77
N VAL A 700 8.72 22.40 2.84
CA VAL A 700 9.43 21.68 1.79
C VAL A 700 8.78 20.33 1.59
N THR A 701 8.42 20.01 0.37
CA THR A 701 8.06 18.66 -0.03
C THR A 701 9.29 17.96 -0.64
N LEU A 702 9.65 16.81 -0.10
CA LEU A 702 10.64 15.86 -0.64
C LEU A 702 9.92 14.71 -1.33
N SER A 703 10.06 14.59 -2.65
CA SER A 703 9.64 13.42 -3.42
C SER A 703 10.73 12.37 -3.42
N ASN A 704 10.34 11.09 -3.32
CA ASN A 704 11.22 9.94 -3.27
C ASN A 704 10.81 8.85 -4.27
N ALA A 705 11.66 8.56 -5.24
CA ALA A 705 11.33 7.61 -6.30
C ALA A 705 11.78 6.17 -6.03
N ASP A 706 12.77 5.94 -5.16
CA ASP A 706 13.46 4.66 -5.09
C ASP A 706 13.55 4.05 -3.69
N CYS A 707 13.58 4.86 -2.63
CA CYS A 707 13.69 4.39 -1.24
C CYS A 707 12.32 4.06 -0.63
N TYR A 708 12.30 3.34 0.49
CA TYR A 708 11.07 2.85 1.12
C TYR A 708 10.80 3.43 2.49
N PHE A 709 11.86 3.80 3.24
CA PHE A 709 11.73 4.20 4.63
C PHE A 709 12.49 5.46 4.94
N MET A 710 12.03 6.16 5.96
CA MET A 710 12.67 7.35 6.50
C MET A 710 12.66 7.35 8.02
N LYS A 711 13.61 8.05 8.61
CA LYS A 711 13.62 8.43 10.01
C LYS A 711 13.27 9.91 10.14
N VAL A 712 12.31 10.24 10.97
CA VAL A 712 11.95 11.62 11.33
C VAL A 712 12.78 12.04 12.53
N GLY A 713 13.48 13.15 12.41
CA GLY A 713 14.33 13.68 13.48
C GLY A 713 15.35 12.67 14.00
N ASN A 714 15.38 12.48 15.32
CA ASN A 714 16.19 11.50 16.02
C ASN A 714 15.36 10.31 16.55
N SER A 715 14.25 10.01 15.91
CA SER A 715 13.37 8.92 16.35
C SER A 715 14.13 7.62 16.60
N THR A 716 13.71 6.91 17.62
CA THR A 716 14.22 5.61 18.02
C THR A 716 13.10 4.56 17.88
N VAL A 717 13.41 3.32 18.17
CA VAL A 717 12.40 2.26 18.22
C VAL A 717 11.20 2.64 19.09
N GLY A 718 11.44 3.22 20.29
CA GLY A 718 10.38 3.54 21.27
C GLY A 718 9.98 5.01 21.35
N GLU A 719 10.59 5.91 20.58
CA GLU A 719 10.32 7.36 20.69
C GLU A 719 10.25 8.00 19.30
N LEU A 720 9.17 8.72 19.04
CA LEU A 720 8.96 9.51 17.83
C LEU A 720 9.39 10.95 18.04
N ASP A 721 10.52 11.37 17.44
CA ASP A 721 11.02 12.75 17.46
C ASP A 721 10.49 13.54 16.27
N THR A 722 9.56 14.43 16.53
CA THR A 722 9.02 15.37 15.54
C THR A 722 9.50 16.81 15.74
N GLY A 723 10.40 17.03 16.70
CA GLY A 723 10.95 18.35 17.03
C GLY A 723 12.20 18.72 16.23
N THR A 724 12.93 17.73 15.71
CA THR A 724 14.17 17.95 14.95
C THR A 724 13.87 18.02 13.44
N PRO A 725 14.20 19.16 12.76
CA PRO A 725 13.84 19.38 11.35
C PRO A 725 14.77 18.63 10.39
N ARG A 726 14.81 17.30 10.50
CA ARG A 726 15.62 16.41 9.66
C ARG A 726 14.81 15.19 9.24
N ILE A 727 14.94 14.84 7.98
CA ILE A 727 14.52 13.55 7.45
C ILE A 727 15.80 12.78 7.08
N SER A 728 15.88 11.51 7.51
CA SER A 728 16.94 10.60 7.05
C SER A 728 16.30 9.52 6.20
N VAL A 729 16.58 9.51 4.89
CA VAL A 729 16.02 8.53 3.95
C VAL A 729 16.94 7.33 3.90
N LEU A 730 16.40 6.15 4.18
CA LEU A 730 17.14 4.89 4.26
C LEU A 730 17.67 4.49 2.88
N VAL A 731 18.99 4.44 2.75
CA VAL A 731 19.70 3.91 1.58
C VAL A 731 19.54 2.39 1.50
N GLY A 732 19.73 1.73 2.63
CA GLY A 732 19.65 0.29 2.83
C GLY A 732 20.40 -0.13 4.08
N GLY A 733 20.35 -1.40 4.40
CA GLY A 733 21.02 -2.01 5.54
C GLY A 733 20.62 -3.47 5.70
N THR A 734 21.44 -4.27 6.35
CA THR A 734 21.21 -5.72 6.49
C THR A 734 20.83 -6.17 7.89
N ASP A 735 20.91 -5.27 8.88
CA ASP A 735 20.62 -5.57 10.30
C ASP A 735 19.68 -4.52 10.89
N LEU A 736 18.49 -4.38 10.31
CA LEU A 736 17.50 -3.42 10.77
C LEU A 736 16.55 -3.99 11.84
N ASN A 737 16.41 -5.32 11.90
CA ASN A 737 15.55 -6.04 12.84
C ASN A 737 16.33 -6.95 13.80
N GLY A 738 17.67 -6.89 13.80
CA GLY A 738 18.52 -7.68 14.72
C GLY A 738 18.69 -9.15 14.35
N GLY A 739 18.20 -9.57 13.16
CA GLY A 739 18.26 -10.96 12.70
C GLY A 739 18.93 -11.17 11.34
N GLY A 740 19.67 -10.20 10.85
CA GLY A 740 20.21 -10.15 9.48
C GLY A 740 20.98 -11.40 9.06
N ALA A 741 20.32 -12.27 8.29
CA ALA A 741 20.95 -13.44 7.69
C ALA A 741 21.80 -13.08 6.45
N ARG A 742 21.52 -11.94 5.81
CA ARG A 742 22.31 -11.42 4.68
C ARG A 742 23.47 -10.59 5.17
N GLY A 743 24.67 -10.90 4.70
CA GLY A 743 25.86 -10.13 5.03
C GLY A 743 26.15 -8.94 4.12
N ASP A 744 25.33 -8.76 3.08
CA ASP A 744 25.47 -7.71 2.07
C ASP A 744 24.12 -7.41 1.43
N GLN A 745 24.08 -6.54 0.43
CA GLN A 745 22.85 -6.18 -0.34
C GLN A 745 22.45 -7.27 -1.36
N GLY A 746 22.64 -8.53 -1.03
CA GLY A 746 22.44 -9.64 -1.96
C GLY A 746 23.51 -9.68 -3.07
N GLY A 747 24.62 -8.99 -2.90
CA GLY A 747 25.70 -8.87 -3.89
C GLY A 747 25.50 -7.74 -4.91
N GLU A 748 24.49 -6.86 -4.73
CA GLU A 748 24.33 -5.65 -5.56
C GLU A 748 25.46 -4.64 -5.23
N ASP A 749 25.99 -3.99 -6.25
CA ASP A 749 27.06 -2.99 -6.13
C ASP A 749 26.72 -1.65 -6.83
N HIS A 750 25.53 -1.53 -7.33
CA HIS A 750 24.99 -0.31 -7.94
C HIS A 750 23.59 -0.03 -7.43
N PHE A 751 23.36 1.20 -6.92
CA PHE A 751 22.08 1.62 -6.35
C PHE A 751 21.71 3.00 -6.89
N LEU A 752 20.57 3.09 -7.56
CA LEU A 752 20.01 4.33 -8.06
C LEU A 752 18.97 4.88 -7.07
N GLN A 753 19.20 6.10 -6.56
CA GLN A 753 18.29 6.75 -5.62
C GLN A 753 18.02 8.20 -6.04
N ARG A 754 16.76 8.50 -6.36
CA ARG A 754 16.34 9.79 -6.93
C ARG A 754 15.38 10.51 -6.01
N PHE A 755 15.59 11.80 -5.86
CA PHE A 755 14.78 12.69 -5.07
C PHE A 755 14.43 13.94 -5.86
N ALA A 756 13.37 14.63 -5.45
CA ALA A 756 13.11 15.99 -5.89
C ALA A 756 12.63 16.83 -4.71
N LEU A 757 12.95 18.12 -4.73
CA LEU A 757 12.63 19.07 -3.67
C LEU A 757 11.85 20.25 -4.26
N LYS A 758 10.83 20.69 -3.51
CA LYS A 758 10.05 21.89 -3.83
C LYS A 758 9.67 22.63 -2.56
N ALA A 759 9.86 23.97 -2.58
CA ALA A 759 9.39 24.84 -1.52
C ALA A 759 7.93 25.26 -1.74
N HIS A 760 7.18 25.47 -0.67
CA HIS A 760 5.79 25.94 -0.74
C HIS A 760 5.44 26.90 0.39
N ALA A 761 4.31 27.63 0.23
CA ALA A 761 3.85 28.61 1.21
C ALA A 761 3.11 27.99 2.39
N GLY A 762 2.43 26.85 2.21
CA GLY A 762 1.72 26.11 3.24
C GLY A 762 1.51 24.68 2.77
N TYR A 763 1.31 23.77 3.70
CA TYR A 763 1.11 22.36 3.38
C TYR A 763 -0.25 22.12 2.71
N ASP A 764 -0.23 21.44 1.58
CA ASP A 764 -1.40 20.93 0.87
C ASP A 764 -1.11 19.51 0.37
N PRO A 765 -1.80 18.49 0.87
CA PRO A 765 -1.53 17.10 0.49
C PRO A 765 -1.73 16.84 -1.01
N VAL A 766 -2.62 17.57 -1.67
CA VAL A 766 -2.86 17.44 -3.11
C VAL A 766 -1.65 17.95 -3.91
N SER A 767 -1.13 19.10 -3.55
CA SER A 767 0.05 19.69 -4.20
C SER A 767 1.30 18.84 -3.95
N ALA A 768 1.48 18.32 -2.74
CA ALA A 768 2.59 17.44 -2.39
C ALA A 768 2.55 16.13 -3.20
N MET A 769 1.38 15.49 -3.28
CA MET A 769 1.22 14.26 -4.07
C MET A 769 1.39 14.51 -5.57
N LYS A 770 0.82 15.59 -6.12
CA LYS A 770 1.01 15.95 -7.53
C LYS A 770 2.48 16.17 -7.88
N PHE A 771 3.19 16.92 -7.03
CA PHE A 771 4.63 17.13 -7.19
C PHE A 771 5.41 15.80 -7.20
N ALA A 772 5.11 14.89 -6.28
CA ALA A 772 5.75 13.59 -6.21
C ALA A 772 5.44 12.73 -7.45
N LEU A 773 4.18 12.70 -7.89
CA LEU A 773 3.77 11.96 -9.08
C LEU A 773 4.40 12.52 -10.37
N GLU A 774 4.55 13.84 -10.50
CA GLU A 774 5.24 14.47 -11.63
C GLU A 774 6.70 14.05 -11.72
N HIS A 775 7.42 14.01 -10.58
CA HIS A 775 8.80 13.54 -10.50
C HIS A 775 8.94 12.05 -10.83
N GLN A 776 8.04 11.22 -10.28
CA GLN A 776 8.12 9.76 -10.43
C GLN A 776 7.53 9.24 -11.74
N ASN A 777 6.71 10.05 -12.41
CA ASN A 777 6.09 9.77 -13.71
C ASN A 777 6.52 10.84 -14.73
N PRO A 778 7.77 10.82 -15.20
CA PRO A 778 8.23 11.77 -16.21
C PRO A 778 7.41 11.66 -17.50
N LEU A 779 7.35 12.76 -18.27
CA LEU A 779 6.70 12.76 -19.57
C LEU A 779 7.37 11.72 -20.49
N ALA A 780 6.58 10.81 -21.05
CA ALA A 780 7.09 9.75 -21.93
C ALA A 780 7.10 10.19 -23.39
N ALA A 781 8.22 10.01 -24.11
CA ALA A 781 8.34 10.40 -25.50
C ALA A 781 8.37 9.18 -26.44
N GLY A 782 7.66 9.28 -27.57
CA GLY A 782 7.61 8.23 -28.59
C GLY A 782 7.61 8.80 -30.00
N ARG A 783 8.20 8.07 -30.95
CA ARG A 783 8.26 8.48 -32.37
C ARG A 783 6.88 8.40 -33.02
N VAL A 784 6.49 9.44 -33.77
CA VAL A 784 5.29 9.42 -34.63
C VAL A 784 5.65 8.84 -36.00
N ASN A 785 5.02 7.73 -36.34
CA ASN A 785 5.23 7.03 -37.62
C ASN A 785 4.16 7.34 -38.65
N GLY A 786 2.99 7.82 -38.23
CA GLY A 786 1.85 8.18 -39.08
C GLY A 786 0.76 7.11 -39.06
N GLY A 787 -0.47 7.54 -38.88
CA GLY A 787 -1.72 6.75 -38.86
C GLY A 787 -2.92 7.66 -39.02
N ASP A 788 -4.13 7.16 -38.80
CA ASP A 788 -5.38 7.91 -39.02
C ASP A 788 -6.29 7.94 -37.78
N ASP A 789 -5.86 7.34 -36.65
CA ASP A 789 -6.74 7.12 -35.50
C ASP A 789 -6.81 8.28 -34.51
N TYR A 790 -5.69 9.03 -34.39
CA TYR A 790 -5.53 10.11 -33.42
C TYR A 790 -5.01 11.41 -34.08
N PRO A 791 -5.37 12.60 -33.53
CA PRO A 791 -4.98 13.89 -34.11
C PRO A 791 -3.47 14.10 -34.19
N GLU A 792 -3.04 14.91 -35.17
CA GLU A 792 -1.64 15.24 -35.42
C GLU A 792 -1.00 16.14 -34.36
N GLY A 793 -1.78 17.02 -33.69
CA GLY A 793 -1.26 18.04 -32.77
C GLY A 793 -1.26 17.58 -31.32
N SER A 794 -2.41 17.46 -30.70
CA SER A 794 -2.60 17.05 -29.31
C SER A 794 -3.87 16.23 -29.11
N TYR A 795 -3.95 15.51 -28.00
CA TYR A 795 -5.11 14.71 -27.63
C TYR A 795 -5.17 14.48 -26.14
N SER A 796 -6.38 14.52 -25.57
CA SER A 796 -6.68 14.18 -24.17
C SER A 796 -7.76 13.12 -24.10
N LEU A 797 -7.53 12.04 -23.38
CA LEU A 797 -8.47 10.94 -23.23
C LEU A 797 -9.48 11.21 -22.11
N LEU A 798 -9.03 11.83 -21.01
CA LEU A 798 -9.77 11.90 -19.77
C LEU A 798 -9.59 13.25 -19.08
N ALA A 799 -10.66 13.78 -18.48
CA ALA A 799 -10.59 14.94 -17.62
C ALA A 799 -11.45 14.74 -16.35
N LEU A 800 -10.92 15.20 -15.22
CA LEU A 800 -11.60 15.26 -13.93
C LEU A 800 -11.85 16.71 -13.55
N ASP A 801 -13.06 17.02 -13.07
CA ASP A 801 -13.45 18.38 -12.67
C ASP A 801 -12.90 18.78 -11.29
N ASN A 802 -12.69 17.81 -10.39
CA ASN A 802 -12.20 18.05 -9.04
C ASN A 802 -10.65 17.90 -8.97
N PRO A 803 -9.91 19.00 -8.74
CA PRO A 803 -8.45 18.96 -8.71
C PRO A 803 -7.86 18.16 -7.55
N ASN A 804 -8.66 17.84 -6.53
CA ASN A 804 -8.25 17.06 -5.35
C ASN A 804 -8.33 15.54 -5.61
N VAL A 805 -8.99 15.13 -6.70
CA VAL A 805 -9.12 13.72 -7.07
C VAL A 805 -8.10 13.40 -8.15
N LEU A 806 -7.19 12.48 -7.83
CA LEU A 806 -6.11 12.07 -8.71
C LEU A 806 -6.44 10.74 -9.39
N LEU A 807 -6.10 10.65 -10.66
CA LEU A 807 -6.10 9.37 -11.37
C LEU A 807 -4.97 8.50 -10.84
N TRP A 808 -5.33 7.41 -10.20
CA TRP A 808 -4.37 6.49 -9.62
C TRP A 808 -3.97 5.36 -10.58
N SER A 809 -4.93 4.83 -11.33
CA SER A 809 -4.70 3.84 -12.40
C SER A 809 -5.73 4.00 -13.50
N LEU A 810 -5.31 3.79 -14.74
CA LEU A 810 -6.16 3.71 -15.94
C LEU A 810 -5.67 2.55 -16.80
N LYS A 811 -6.54 1.57 -17.07
CA LYS A 811 -6.15 0.36 -17.82
C LYS A 811 -7.36 -0.30 -18.50
N PRO A 812 -7.18 -1.09 -19.54
CA PRO A 812 -8.18 -2.08 -19.94
C PRO A 812 -8.44 -3.04 -18.78
N ALA A 813 -9.69 -3.48 -18.57
CA ALA A 813 -10.00 -4.46 -17.54
C ALA A 813 -9.18 -5.74 -17.71
N ASP A 814 -8.86 -6.44 -16.61
CA ASP A 814 -8.09 -7.69 -16.70
C ASP A 814 -8.81 -8.79 -17.49
N ASP A 815 -10.15 -8.79 -17.46
CA ASP A 815 -10.99 -9.72 -18.22
C ASP A 815 -11.22 -9.26 -19.68
N GLY A 816 -10.50 -8.24 -20.16
CA GLY A 816 -10.57 -7.70 -21.51
C GLY A 816 -11.36 -6.39 -21.60
N LEU A 817 -11.22 -5.71 -22.75
CA LEU A 817 -11.88 -4.43 -23.01
C LEU A 817 -13.41 -4.53 -23.01
N GLU A 818 -13.97 -5.70 -23.24
CA GLU A 818 -15.39 -6.02 -23.10
C GLU A 818 -15.90 -5.89 -21.66
N ALA A 819 -15.03 -6.01 -20.67
CA ALA A 819 -15.33 -5.72 -19.26
C ALA A 819 -15.09 -4.24 -18.90
N GLY A 820 -14.76 -3.39 -19.90
CA GLY A 820 -14.61 -1.95 -19.77
C GLY A 820 -13.17 -1.47 -19.62
N VAL A 821 -13.04 -0.17 -19.41
CA VAL A 821 -11.79 0.49 -19.01
C VAL A 821 -11.85 0.77 -17.53
N VAL A 822 -10.89 0.23 -16.78
CA VAL A 822 -10.83 0.39 -15.32
C VAL A 822 -10.17 1.72 -14.99
N VAL A 823 -10.84 2.50 -14.14
CA VAL A 823 -10.38 3.79 -13.63
C VAL A 823 -10.34 3.71 -12.11
N ARG A 824 -9.17 3.93 -11.52
CA ARG A 824 -8.99 4.07 -10.07
C ARG A 824 -8.67 5.51 -9.74
N LEU A 825 -9.44 6.09 -8.83
CA LEU A 825 -9.38 7.49 -8.43
C LEU A 825 -9.11 7.58 -6.94
N TRP A 826 -8.22 8.49 -6.53
CA TRP A 826 -7.92 8.77 -5.13
C TRP A 826 -8.18 10.23 -4.81
N ASN A 827 -9.09 10.51 -3.88
CA ASN A 827 -9.22 11.83 -3.29
C ASN A 827 -8.15 11.98 -2.20
N VAL A 828 -7.07 12.68 -2.49
CA VAL A 828 -5.94 12.83 -1.55
C VAL A 828 -6.15 13.95 -0.52
N SER A 829 -7.25 14.72 -0.64
CA SER A 829 -7.55 15.79 0.31
C SER A 829 -8.14 15.28 1.63
N ALA A 830 -8.07 16.12 2.66
CA ALA A 830 -8.69 15.87 3.96
C ALA A 830 -10.23 16.05 3.95
N GLU A 831 -10.81 16.48 2.83
CA GLU A 831 -12.22 16.80 2.70
C GLU A 831 -12.93 15.86 1.74
N LYS A 832 -14.22 15.63 2.02
CA LYS A 832 -15.11 14.95 1.08
C LYS A 832 -15.35 15.83 -0.14
N GLY A 833 -15.37 15.23 -1.34
CA GLY A 833 -15.61 15.93 -2.60
C GLY A 833 -16.62 15.23 -3.48
N SER A 834 -17.08 15.95 -4.52
CA SER A 834 -17.73 15.36 -5.68
C SER A 834 -16.70 15.10 -6.78
N LEU A 835 -16.97 14.15 -7.64
CA LEU A 835 -16.20 13.94 -8.86
C LEU A 835 -17.13 13.91 -10.08
N SER A 836 -16.63 14.43 -11.19
CA SER A 836 -17.23 14.28 -12.51
C SER A 836 -16.08 13.96 -13.49
N LEU A 837 -16.10 12.76 -14.03
CA LEU A 837 -15.07 12.27 -14.96
C LEU A 837 -15.66 12.28 -16.37
N SER A 838 -15.00 13.03 -17.25
CA SER A 838 -15.24 13.02 -18.70
C SER A 838 -14.27 12.08 -19.38
N PHE A 839 -14.75 11.34 -20.36
CA PHE A 839 -13.95 10.42 -21.16
C PHE A 839 -14.20 10.69 -22.63
N ASP A 840 -13.17 10.68 -23.47
CA ASP A 840 -13.32 10.97 -24.90
C ASP A 840 -14.34 10.03 -25.55
N GLY A 841 -15.29 10.63 -26.26
CA GLY A 841 -16.43 9.92 -26.87
C GLY A 841 -17.58 9.63 -25.93
N GLY A 842 -17.51 10.11 -24.67
CA GLY A 842 -18.56 9.93 -23.66
C GLY A 842 -18.56 8.58 -22.97
N ILE A 843 -19.16 8.51 -21.80
CA ILE A 843 -19.39 7.28 -21.02
C ILE A 843 -20.83 6.87 -21.18
N ALA A 844 -21.08 5.68 -21.71
CA ALA A 844 -22.43 5.14 -21.86
C ALA A 844 -22.95 4.56 -20.54
N GLU A 845 -22.13 3.75 -19.88
CA GLU A 845 -22.43 3.08 -18.62
C GLU A 845 -21.17 2.95 -17.77
N ALA A 846 -21.33 2.76 -16.46
CA ALA A 846 -20.22 2.51 -15.55
C ALA A 846 -20.64 1.58 -14.41
N LEU A 847 -19.67 0.80 -13.91
CA LEU A 847 -19.82 -0.03 -12.72
C LEU A 847 -18.92 0.48 -11.60
N SER A 848 -19.39 0.43 -10.38
CA SER A 848 -18.52 0.48 -9.19
C SER A 848 -17.89 -0.88 -8.98
N LEU A 849 -16.59 -0.89 -8.68
CA LEU A 849 -15.81 -2.11 -8.47
C LEU A 849 -15.16 -2.12 -7.09
N THR A 850 -14.84 -3.31 -6.58
CA THR A 850 -13.77 -3.44 -5.59
C THR A 850 -12.43 -3.07 -6.23
N HIS A 851 -11.39 -2.85 -5.43
CA HIS A 851 -10.06 -2.56 -5.97
C HIS A 851 -9.45 -3.73 -6.77
N ILE A 852 -9.99 -4.93 -6.65
CA ILE A 852 -9.60 -6.14 -7.40
C ILE A 852 -10.54 -6.44 -8.58
N GLU A 853 -11.23 -5.43 -9.07
CA GLU A 853 -12.10 -5.41 -10.26
C GLU A 853 -13.41 -6.21 -10.14
N THR A 854 -13.84 -6.58 -8.95
CA THR A 854 -15.13 -7.26 -8.80
C THR A 854 -16.27 -6.26 -8.74
N PRO A 855 -17.30 -6.38 -9.60
CA PRO A 855 -18.44 -5.47 -9.62
C PRO A 855 -19.20 -5.47 -8.29
N THR A 856 -19.53 -4.26 -7.81
CA THR A 856 -20.28 -4.03 -6.57
C THR A 856 -21.59 -3.30 -6.80
N GLY A 857 -21.75 -2.61 -7.92
CA GLY A 857 -22.98 -1.87 -8.25
C GLY A 857 -22.87 -1.10 -9.55
N ILE A 858 -23.97 -0.45 -9.94
CA ILE A 858 -24.04 0.42 -11.10
C ILE A 858 -23.66 1.83 -10.66
N ALA A 859 -22.60 2.39 -11.28
CA ALA A 859 -22.17 3.76 -11.03
C ALA A 859 -23.04 4.76 -11.81
N MET A 860 -23.15 5.98 -11.29
CA MET A 860 -24.01 7.00 -11.89
C MET A 860 -23.33 7.67 -13.10
N VAL A 861 -23.99 7.60 -14.25
CA VAL A 861 -23.60 8.35 -15.45
C VAL A 861 -24.65 9.44 -15.71
N ARG A 862 -24.20 10.70 -15.84
CA ARG A 862 -25.02 11.86 -16.20
C ARG A 862 -24.32 12.68 -17.27
N ASP A 863 -25.03 13.07 -18.31
CA ASP A 863 -24.49 13.87 -19.41
C ASP A 863 -23.18 13.27 -19.96
N ASP A 864 -23.20 11.95 -20.20
CA ASP A 864 -22.06 11.15 -20.69
C ASP A 864 -20.79 11.19 -19.79
N LYS A 865 -20.96 11.52 -18.50
CA LYS A 865 -19.89 11.58 -17.49
C LYS A 865 -20.21 10.67 -16.31
N LEU A 866 -19.15 10.05 -15.77
CA LEU A 866 -19.24 9.36 -14.48
C LEU A 866 -19.28 10.42 -13.36
N THR A 867 -20.30 10.36 -12.50
CA THR A 867 -20.46 11.29 -11.37
C THR A 867 -20.62 10.52 -10.07
N ASP A 868 -19.93 10.93 -9.01
CA ASP A 868 -20.04 10.31 -7.68
C ASP A 868 -19.59 11.27 -6.57
N LEU A 869 -19.74 10.84 -5.33
CA LEU A 869 -19.13 11.44 -4.14
C LEU A 869 -17.95 10.59 -3.70
N ILE A 870 -16.87 11.22 -3.27
CA ILE A 870 -15.68 10.55 -2.79
C ILE A 870 -15.27 11.13 -1.43
N ASN A 871 -15.07 10.28 -0.42
CA ASN A 871 -14.70 10.73 0.92
C ASN A 871 -13.24 11.24 0.94
N ARG A 872 -12.86 11.89 2.04
CA ARG A 872 -11.46 12.23 2.32
C ARG A 872 -10.59 10.99 2.17
N GLN A 873 -9.45 11.14 1.59
CA GLN A 873 -8.45 10.08 1.37
C GLN A 873 -8.99 8.75 0.77
N GLN A 874 -10.18 8.74 0.20
CA GLN A 874 -10.79 7.54 -0.35
C GLN A 874 -10.24 7.21 -1.74
N ILE A 875 -9.98 5.92 -1.96
CA ILE A 875 -9.77 5.33 -3.28
C ILE A 875 -11.09 4.71 -3.74
N LYS A 876 -11.47 4.94 -4.99
CA LYS A 876 -12.61 4.29 -5.67
C LYS A 876 -12.19 3.73 -7.01
N THR A 877 -12.74 2.59 -7.36
CA THR A 877 -12.47 1.91 -8.63
C THR A 877 -13.75 1.73 -9.42
N TYR A 878 -13.70 2.01 -10.72
CA TYR A 878 -14.82 1.90 -11.64
C TYR A 878 -14.40 1.17 -12.91
N ALA A 879 -15.33 0.46 -13.55
CA ALA A 879 -15.25 0.13 -14.96
C ALA A 879 -16.14 1.10 -15.74
N ILE A 880 -15.56 1.78 -16.74
CA ILE A 880 -16.31 2.67 -17.64
C ILE A 880 -16.44 2.04 -19.01
N PHE A 881 -17.62 2.21 -19.61
CA PHE A 881 -17.93 1.70 -20.94
C PHE A 881 -18.14 2.90 -21.88
N SER A 882 -17.18 3.09 -22.79
CA SER A 882 -17.22 4.19 -23.73
C SER A 882 -18.45 4.11 -24.66
N ALA A 883 -19.11 5.23 -24.92
CA ALA A 883 -20.23 5.29 -25.86
C ALA A 883 -19.82 4.94 -27.29
N ARG A 884 -18.52 5.02 -27.63
CA ARG A 884 -17.99 4.65 -28.98
C ARG A 884 -17.75 3.16 -29.15
N LEU A 885 -17.72 2.37 -28.07
CA LEU A 885 -17.50 0.93 -28.14
C LEU A 885 -18.84 0.17 -27.99
N PRO A 886 -18.97 -1.01 -28.58
CA PRO A 886 -20.21 -1.80 -28.52
C PRO A 886 -20.39 -2.53 -27.18
N TYR A 887 -19.38 -2.49 -26.32
CA TYR A 887 -19.38 -3.21 -25.04
C TYR A 887 -20.28 -2.55 -24.01
N ARG A 888 -21.05 -3.35 -23.29
CA ARG A 888 -21.90 -2.93 -22.17
C ARG A 888 -21.81 -3.94 -21.05
N PRO A 889 -21.89 -3.50 -19.77
CA PRO A 889 -21.84 -4.41 -18.64
C PRO A 889 -23.08 -5.29 -18.55
N ASP A 890 -22.92 -6.50 -18.02
CA ASP A 890 -24.05 -7.25 -17.47
C ASP A 890 -24.40 -6.67 -16.12
N THR A 891 -25.52 -5.95 -16.06
CA THR A 891 -26.03 -5.31 -14.83
C THR A 891 -27.09 -6.15 -14.13
N SER A 892 -27.38 -7.38 -14.62
CA SER A 892 -28.36 -8.27 -14.01
C SER A 892 -27.93 -8.65 -12.60
N GLY A 893 -28.73 -8.29 -11.60
CA GLY A 893 -28.46 -8.52 -10.19
C GLY A 893 -27.52 -7.51 -9.51
N LEU A 894 -27.18 -6.41 -10.19
CA LEU A 894 -26.46 -5.30 -9.58
C LEU A 894 -27.45 -4.19 -9.18
N GLU A 895 -27.25 -3.62 -7.99
CA GLU A 895 -27.99 -2.43 -7.53
C GLU A 895 -27.24 -1.16 -7.93
N PHE A 896 -27.98 -0.05 -8.08
CA PHE A 896 -27.35 1.26 -8.21
C PHE A 896 -26.52 1.55 -6.95
N ALA A 897 -25.29 1.97 -7.13
CA ALA A 897 -24.49 2.54 -6.05
C ALA A 897 -25.21 3.84 -5.62
N THR A 898 -26.12 3.70 -4.65
CA THR A 898 -26.67 4.88 -4.00
C THR A 898 -25.52 5.58 -3.29
N ALA A 899 -25.39 6.89 -3.48
CA ALA A 899 -24.56 7.73 -2.63
C ALA A 899 -25.15 7.63 -1.21
N THR A 900 -24.81 6.55 -0.50
CA THR A 900 -25.22 6.36 0.88
C THR A 900 -24.34 7.29 1.69
N PRO A 901 -24.88 8.28 2.42
CA PRO A 901 -24.12 8.94 3.45
C PRO A 901 -23.71 7.82 4.40
N SER A 902 -22.41 7.60 4.56
CA SER A 902 -21.89 6.73 5.61
C SER A 902 -22.60 7.12 6.90
N ALA A 903 -23.46 6.25 7.41
CA ALA A 903 -24.13 6.45 8.67
C ALA A 903 -23.07 6.40 9.76
N GLY A 904 -22.73 7.58 10.32
CA GLY A 904 -21.98 7.69 11.54
C GLY A 904 -20.50 7.98 11.36
N ALA A 905 -20.13 9.14 10.81
CA ALA A 905 -18.95 9.82 11.27
C ALA A 905 -19.20 10.19 12.75
N VAL A 906 -18.68 9.37 13.66
CA VAL A 906 -18.53 9.78 15.05
C VAL A 906 -17.49 10.89 15.03
N THR A 907 -17.96 12.13 15.03
CA THR A 907 -17.12 13.28 15.34
C THR A 907 -16.56 13.04 16.74
N PRO A 908 -15.24 13.06 16.96
CA PRO A 908 -14.73 13.05 18.31
C PRO A 908 -15.23 14.34 18.97
N THR A 909 -16.15 14.20 19.92
CA THR A 909 -16.60 15.31 20.77
C THR A 909 -15.42 15.66 21.66
N SER A 910 -14.69 16.71 21.33
CA SER A 910 -13.82 17.38 22.27
C SER A 910 -14.69 18.04 23.34
N THR A 911 -14.92 17.36 24.43
CA THR A 911 -15.41 17.98 25.67
C THR A 911 -14.23 18.71 26.33
N GLY A 912 -13.93 19.90 25.83
CA GLY A 912 -13.07 20.85 26.49
C GLY A 912 -13.95 21.89 27.19
N GLU A 913 -14.35 21.62 28.41
CA GLU A 913 -14.81 22.67 29.29
C GLU A 913 -13.64 23.57 29.66
N ALA A 914 -13.73 24.83 29.23
CA ALA A 914 -12.83 25.88 29.67
C ALA A 914 -13.08 26.21 31.16
N ALA A 915 -12.24 25.69 32.01
CA ALA A 915 -12.15 26.19 33.37
C ALA A 915 -11.20 27.38 33.43
N THR A 916 -11.74 28.57 33.59
CA THR A 916 -11.06 29.78 33.99
C THR A 916 -10.44 29.59 35.37
N ALA A 917 -9.12 29.59 35.45
CA ALA A 917 -8.41 29.70 36.73
C ALA A 917 -7.57 30.98 36.77
N THR A 918 -7.90 31.84 37.71
CA THR A 918 -7.17 33.03 38.11
C THR A 918 -5.92 32.63 38.92
N PRO A 919 -4.81 33.38 38.87
CA PRO A 919 -3.54 32.96 39.46
C PRO A 919 -3.44 33.30 40.93
N ALA A 920 -2.86 32.42 41.72
CA ALA A 920 -2.35 32.73 43.03
C ALA A 920 -0.94 32.18 43.26
N SER A 921 -0.15 33.04 43.76
CA SER A 921 1.26 33.19 44.03
C SER A 921 1.87 32.17 45.03
N THR A 922 3.16 31.87 44.75
CA THR A 922 4.33 31.68 45.62
C THR A 922 4.35 30.60 46.71
N ARG A 923 5.31 29.69 46.71
CA ARG A 923 6.59 29.78 47.44
C ARG A 923 7.38 28.47 47.44
N ALA A 924 8.66 28.64 47.43
CA ALA A 924 9.79 27.74 47.28
C ALA A 924 10.04 26.71 48.40
N THR A 925 11.00 25.85 48.09
CA THR A 925 11.96 25.06 48.92
C THR A 925 11.52 23.66 49.24
N GLU A 926 12.28 22.61 49.08
CA GLU A 926 13.67 22.21 49.19
C GLU A 926 13.87 20.77 48.72
N THR A 927 15.00 20.51 48.09
CA THR A 927 15.61 19.18 47.89
C THR A 927 16.11 18.64 49.23
N PRO A 928 16.24 17.29 49.41
CA PRO A 928 17.54 16.65 49.25
C PRO A 928 17.56 15.24 48.68
N SER A 929 18.61 14.93 47.93
CA SER A 929 19.26 13.65 47.76
C SER A 929 20.21 13.37 48.92
N PRO A 930 20.95 12.19 48.98
CA PRO A 930 20.77 10.83 48.56
C PRO A 930 21.07 9.78 49.65
N SER A 931 20.86 8.49 49.43
CA SER A 931 21.88 7.49 49.84
C SER A 931 21.49 6.01 49.58
N SER A 932 22.36 5.33 48.89
CA SER A 932 22.95 3.99 49.09
C SER A 932 22.11 2.73 49.14
N THR A 933 22.43 1.89 48.15
CA THR A 933 22.43 0.40 48.07
C THR A 933 22.75 -0.35 49.40
N PRO A 934 22.55 -1.70 49.57
CA PRO A 934 22.53 -2.77 48.56
C PRO A 934 21.60 -3.99 48.87
N GLY A 935 21.43 -4.88 47.86
CA GLY A 935 21.47 -6.33 48.07
C GLY A 935 20.19 -7.13 47.86
N GLY A 936 20.33 -8.08 46.90
CA GLY A 936 19.55 -9.34 46.95
C GLY A 936 18.86 -9.74 45.67
N GLU A 937 19.56 -10.45 44.79
CA GLU A 937 18.97 -11.36 43.78
C GLU A 937 18.10 -12.43 44.44
N PRO A 938 17.10 -12.95 43.73
CA PRO A 938 17.31 -14.29 43.25
C PRO A 938 16.97 -14.50 41.76
N GLU A 939 17.82 -15.30 41.15
CA GLU A 939 17.68 -15.97 39.86
C GLU A 939 16.31 -16.65 39.73
N GLN A 940 15.67 -16.49 38.58
CA GLN A 940 14.84 -17.53 38.01
C GLN A 940 15.16 -17.67 36.49
N GLU A 941 15.57 -18.88 36.17
CA GLU A 941 15.93 -19.35 34.85
C GLU A 941 14.74 -19.31 33.88
N GLY A 942 14.84 -18.51 32.81
CA GLY A 942 14.00 -18.65 31.61
C GLY A 942 14.72 -19.56 30.60
N LYS A 943 14.26 -20.77 30.44
CA LYS A 943 14.67 -21.66 29.35
C LYS A 943 13.54 -21.75 28.34
N GLY A 944 13.69 -21.07 27.21
CA GLY A 944 12.68 -21.18 26.16
C GLY A 944 13.06 -20.65 24.77
N CYS A 945 14.08 -19.82 24.64
CA CYS A 945 14.52 -19.30 23.31
C CYS A 945 16.00 -19.52 23.01
N LEU A 946 16.64 -20.51 23.63
CA LEU A 946 18.10 -20.67 23.51
C LEU A 946 18.54 -21.54 22.31
N PHE A 947 17.65 -22.21 21.60
CA PHE A 947 18.07 -23.08 20.49
C PHE A 947 18.43 -22.28 19.21
N GLY A 948 17.83 -21.16 18.93
CA GLY A 948 18.18 -20.31 17.80
C GLY A 948 19.51 -19.56 17.98
N LEU A 949 19.80 -19.08 19.18
CA LEU A 949 20.98 -18.25 19.44
C LEU A 949 22.28 -19.05 19.58
N LEU A 950 22.22 -20.31 19.95
CA LEU A 950 23.41 -21.16 20.12
C LEU A 950 24.02 -21.70 18.81
N TYR A 951 23.22 -21.71 17.73
CA TYR A 951 23.70 -22.10 16.40
C TYR A 951 24.52 -20.97 15.73
N VAL A 952 24.18 -19.72 16.01
CA VAL A 952 24.90 -18.55 15.50
C VAL A 952 26.30 -18.40 16.12
N LEU A 953 26.55 -18.97 17.30
CA LEU A 953 27.84 -18.87 17.98
C LEU A 953 28.79 -20.05 17.78
N GLY A 954 28.45 -21.03 16.97
CA GLY A 954 29.37 -22.10 16.59
C GLY A 954 29.77 -23.06 17.73
N LEU A 955 28.95 -23.20 18.78
CA LEU A 955 29.25 -23.95 19.98
C LEU A 955 28.39 -25.21 20.15
N LEU A 956 28.20 -26.02 19.12
CA LEU A 956 27.81 -27.42 19.24
C LEU A 956 28.42 -28.23 18.09
N LYS A 957 29.61 -28.80 18.32
CA LYS A 957 30.09 -29.94 17.57
C LYS A 957 29.93 -31.17 18.44
N SER A 958 29.05 -32.03 18.07
CA SER A 958 29.16 -33.51 18.06
C SER A 958 27.80 -34.14 17.74
#